data_6bb9500999d569be1f0db9705ea2ff86
#
_entry.id   6bb9500999d569be1f0db9705ea2ff86
#
_cell.length_a   1.000
_cell.length_b   1.000
_cell.length_c   1.000
_cell.angle_alpha   90.00
_cell.angle_beta   90.00
_cell.angle_gamma   90.00
#
_symmetry.space_group_name_H-M   'P 1'
#
loop_
_entity.id
_entity.type
_entity.pdbx_description
1 polymer ?
#
loop_
_entity_poly.entity_id
_entity_poly.type
_entity_poly.pdbx_seq_one_letter_code
_entity_poly.pdbx_strand_id
1 'polypeptide(L)'
;MGNRNKLIKVCFLFLLLLSFNVCSQDLDREISVSFQNWSLEKTLTYLTQHHGLLFSYSREIVSSRRLISLDSKKLPLKIVLEEIFDQTDLECEFIGRQIVLRRKSRKPDTKVTIEGVVVDAITSSLLPGASVFFNNSTKGQFADEEGKFVFNNISIGNNELVVSYIGYKTLITKLDLKSEVRPLLLVKLFPDTVALAEVVIAATHDAEWQRDFELFKEEFFGQTPAAKLCRILNPSVLQFYRKDDKLFIRAKEPIRIENQALGYWISVSIENGIIDPKDKYAFFFYSRFEQMQPTDDRQMVRWEVNRLQAYLGSQKHLFQSLIRHDSYHEGFDIFQNPKTEFSLEGNKVKAKSVFSTPFEETKVTSDGSENNSIRIFEKGKYLIKYVNSLIPNRLQVIADSPYPTTIIEVKNDVLLVNGIGNVPSKLSNYERHGYMDTQRIADELPIEFDPLKAERKISEYLRSKLGTIEGIILDSLTRSPIAGAEVFINNSTIHTKTSSEGRYSLTDIPLGIYDLIVSGKGYNLIHRNSFVCQGKDHIDTLLLAQNKSKFIADINLKIEDRILYLSQFRHQLLGKPDSREIKIENEYVIRINEEKNGNRSFTMDEPLEMTTRKTGYKIKFFLQRAFLTKISNNVSIEGGCYFESLDTLFQDTFIEVNRLDVYEGSQLNFLRALLYSRTKEQGFSLFVTKDSTATTKNKYPSRIKKKNEVELLPEGLTFIEGKAGTTILLPRRFEVRHTLPNLQTKKSTVILKGEGITISEFGSLSLNRKIEIIGAMKEVALIPKLPIDYSLPKKGPLHQF
;
A
#
# COMPACT_ATOMS: atom_id res chain seq x y z
N MET A 1 -69.75 17.53 5.37
CA MET A 1 -68.43 17.06 5.77
C MET A 1 -67.99 15.71 5.14
N GLY A 2 -68.85 15.06 4.37
CA GLY A 2 -68.53 13.72 3.82
C GLY A 2 -67.76 13.65 2.48
N ASN A 3 -67.71 14.73 1.68
CA ASN A 3 -67.11 14.66 0.33
C ASN A 3 -65.62 15.13 0.25
N ARG A 4 -65.11 15.82 1.23
CA ARG A 4 -63.71 16.26 1.28
C ARG A 4 -62.75 15.12 1.60
N ASN A 5 -63.17 14.17 2.44
CA ASN A 5 -62.34 13.01 2.80
C ASN A 5 -62.26 11.93 1.72
N LYS A 6 -63.20 11.87 0.80
CA LYS A 6 -63.10 10.97 -0.36
C LYS A 6 -62.16 11.50 -1.43
N LEU A 7 -62.13 12.82 -1.65
CA LEU A 7 -61.22 13.45 -2.62
C LEU A 7 -59.75 13.37 -2.15
N ILE A 8 -59.48 13.54 -0.84
CA ILE A 8 -58.15 13.41 -0.25
C ILE A 8 -57.64 11.96 -0.32
N LYS A 9 -58.52 10.97 -0.09
CA LYS A 9 -58.13 9.55 -0.24
C LYS A 9 -57.90 9.15 -1.70
N VAL A 10 -58.62 9.72 -2.64
CA VAL A 10 -58.41 9.45 -4.08
C VAL A 10 -57.15 10.16 -4.57
N CYS A 11 -56.85 11.39 -4.12
CA CYS A 11 -55.58 12.04 -4.44
C CYS A 11 -54.37 11.36 -3.78
N PHE A 12 -54.51 10.84 -2.56
CA PHE A 12 -53.44 10.08 -1.89
C PHE A 12 -53.23 8.70 -2.55
N LEU A 13 -54.29 8.05 -3.04
CA LEU A 13 -54.18 6.81 -3.81
C LEU A 13 -53.60 7.06 -5.21
N PHE A 14 -53.87 8.23 -5.82
CA PHE A 14 -53.28 8.63 -7.11
C PHE A 14 -51.83 9.06 -6.99
N LEU A 15 -51.47 9.71 -5.85
CA LEU A 15 -50.07 9.99 -5.51
C LEU A 15 -49.29 8.71 -5.16
N LEU A 16 -49.91 7.72 -4.55
CA LEU A 16 -49.28 6.40 -4.31
C LEU A 16 -49.14 5.56 -5.57
N LEU A 17 -50.05 5.74 -6.55
CA LEU A 17 -49.93 5.08 -7.87
C LEU A 17 -48.97 5.77 -8.82
N LEU A 18 -48.58 7.03 -8.56
CA LEU A 18 -47.55 7.72 -9.31
C LEU A 18 -46.09 7.45 -8.79
N SER A 19 -45.97 6.76 -7.66
CA SER A 19 -44.66 6.50 -7.02
C SER A 19 -44.09 5.11 -7.32
N PHE A 20 -44.67 4.30 -8.17
CA PHE A 20 -44.16 2.99 -8.59
C PHE A 20 -44.14 2.80 -10.11
N ASN A 21 -43.62 3.78 -10.83
CA ASN A 21 -42.95 3.48 -12.09
C ASN A 21 -41.47 3.37 -11.82
N VAL A 22 -41.02 2.26 -11.23
CA VAL A 22 -39.66 1.79 -11.36
C VAL A 22 -39.49 1.35 -12.81
N CYS A 23 -39.26 2.31 -13.68
CA CYS A 23 -38.92 2.04 -15.07
C CYS A 23 -37.51 1.41 -15.04
N SER A 24 -37.47 0.06 -15.09
CA SER A 24 -36.26 -0.65 -15.45
C SER A 24 -35.81 -0.14 -16.81
N GLN A 25 -34.52 -0.05 -17.07
CA GLN A 25 -34.04 0.29 -18.42
C GLN A 25 -34.63 -0.76 -19.38
N ASP A 26 -35.25 -0.27 -20.46
CA ASP A 26 -35.76 -1.14 -21.51
C ASP A 26 -34.58 -1.71 -22.29
N LEU A 27 -34.17 -2.91 -21.93
CA LEU A 27 -33.01 -3.62 -22.51
C LEU A 27 -33.31 -4.15 -23.93
N ASP A 28 -34.58 -4.26 -24.29
CA ASP A 28 -35.00 -4.73 -25.60
C ASP A 28 -35.13 -3.61 -26.62
N ARG A 29 -34.99 -2.32 -26.20
CA ARG A 29 -35.01 -1.19 -27.13
C ARG A 29 -33.85 -1.30 -28.09
N GLU A 30 -34.13 -1.08 -29.37
CA GLU A 30 -33.13 -1.09 -30.42
C GLU A 30 -32.31 0.21 -30.44
N ILE A 31 -30.99 0.07 -30.49
CA ILE A 31 -30.08 1.18 -30.69
C ILE A 31 -29.14 0.91 -31.86
N SER A 32 -28.60 2.00 -32.44
CA SER A 32 -27.60 1.92 -33.48
C SER A 32 -26.35 2.66 -33.01
N VAL A 33 -25.20 2.00 -33.06
CA VAL A 33 -23.92 2.57 -32.64
C VAL A 33 -22.84 2.20 -33.64
N SER A 34 -21.87 3.11 -33.85
CA SER A 34 -20.70 2.85 -34.66
C SER A 34 -19.46 3.41 -33.95
N PHE A 35 -18.58 2.52 -33.51
CA PHE A 35 -17.32 2.83 -32.84
C PHE A 35 -16.18 2.21 -33.63
N GLN A 36 -15.09 2.96 -33.82
CA GLN A 36 -13.85 2.43 -34.38
C GLN A 36 -12.68 2.83 -33.48
N ASN A 37 -12.07 1.86 -32.83
CA ASN A 37 -10.94 2.03 -31.93
C ASN A 37 -11.18 3.11 -30.85
N TRP A 38 -12.35 3.09 -30.22
CA TRP A 38 -12.67 3.99 -29.12
C TRP A 38 -12.24 3.39 -27.77
N SER A 39 -11.74 4.25 -26.88
CA SER A 39 -11.53 3.82 -25.49
C SER A 39 -12.86 3.47 -24.82
N LEU A 40 -12.84 2.55 -23.87
CA LEU A 40 -14.02 2.17 -23.09
C LEU A 40 -14.68 3.40 -22.45
N GLU A 41 -13.89 4.30 -21.86
CA GLU A 41 -14.39 5.55 -21.25
C GLU A 41 -15.17 6.41 -22.27
N LYS A 42 -14.61 6.60 -23.46
CA LYS A 42 -15.25 7.34 -24.53
C LYS A 42 -16.57 6.65 -24.95
N THR A 43 -16.56 5.32 -25.07
CA THR A 43 -17.74 4.52 -25.42
C THR A 43 -18.84 4.64 -24.37
N LEU A 44 -18.52 4.50 -23.08
CA LEU A 44 -19.48 4.65 -21.97
C LEU A 44 -20.04 6.07 -21.89
N THR A 45 -19.19 7.08 -22.08
CA THR A 45 -19.60 8.49 -22.11
C THR A 45 -20.60 8.75 -23.25
N TYR A 46 -20.30 8.22 -24.44
CA TYR A 46 -21.21 8.32 -25.57
C TYR A 46 -22.57 7.66 -25.30
N LEU A 47 -22.57 6.44 -24.76
CA LEU A 47 -23.79 5.72 -24.41
C LEU A 47 -24.60 6.46 -23.33
N THR A 48 -23.93 7.10 -22.38
CA THR A 48 -24.58 7.95 -21.37
C THR A 48 -25.24 9.16 -22.02
N GLN A 49 -24.52 9.89 -22.87
CA GLN A 49 -25.00 11.14 -23.47
C GLN A 49 -26.07 10.94 -24.53
N HIS A 50 -25.96 9.91 -25.36
CA HIS A 50 -26.85 9.73 -26.54
C HIS A 50 -27.96 8.70 -26.29
N HIS A 51 -27.76 7.78 -25.35
CA HIS A 51 -28.72 6.73 -25.06
C HIS A 51 -29.27 6.75 -23.63
N GLY A 52 -28.83 7.71 -22.80
CA GLY A 52 -29.30 7.91 -21.42
C GLY A 52 -28.97 6.79 -20.47
N LEU A 53 -27.92 6.01 -20.72
CA LEU A 53 -27.48 4.92 -19.86
C LEU A 53 -26.69 5.46 -18.68
N LEU A 54 -26.99 4.98 -17.48
CA LEU A 54 -26.30 5.37 -16.26
C LEU A 54 -25.35 4.24 -15.86
N PHE A 55 -24.05 4.45 -16.08
CA PHE A 55 -23.02 3.51 -15.67
C PHE A 55 -22.47 3.86 -14.29
N SER A 56 -22.30 2.85 -13.45
CA SER A 56 -21.63 2.93 -12.16
C SER A 56 -20.40 2.03 -12.20
N TYR A 57 -19.23 2.63 -12.04
CA TYR A 57 -17.94 1.92 -12.08
C TYR A 57 -16.89 2.68 -11.30
N SER A 58 -15.86 1.98 -10.80
CA SER A 58 -14.66 2.65 -10.31
C SER A 58 -13.83 3.15 -11.51
N ARG A 59 -13.15 4.28 -11.35
CA ARG A 59 -12.26 4.83 -12.40
C ARG A 59 -11.22 3.82 -12.88
N GLU A 60 -10.80 2.93 -12.02
CA GLU A 60 -9.82 1.88 -12.28
C GLU A 60 -10.31 0.83 -13.29
N ILE A 61 -11.62 0.59 -13.34
CA ILE A 61 -12.23 -0.36 -14.29
C ILE A 61 -12.21 0.19 -15.71
N VAL A 62 -12.33 1.50 -15.90
CA VAL A 62 -12.52 2.15 -17.20
C VAL A 62 -11.22 2.67 -17.81
N SER A 63 -10.15 2.74 -17.05
CA SER A 63 -8.82 3.17 -17.54
C SER A 63 -8.17 2.17 -18.51
N SER A 64 -8.92 1.17 -18.99
CA SER A 64 -8.43 0.17 -19.94
C SER A 64 -8.12 0.81 -21.29
N ARG A 65 -6.91 0.60 -21.82
CA ARG A 65 -6.52 1.01 -23.18
C ARG A 65 -7.08 0.09 -24.28
N ARG A 66 -7.93 -0.87 -23.94
CA ARG A 66 -8.60 -1.67 -24.96
C ARG A 66 -9.49 -0.77 -25.79
N LEU A 67 -9.31 -0.87 -27.09
CA LEU A 67 -10.05 -0.11 -28.07
C LEU A 67 -11.25 -0.93 -28.47
N ILE A 68 -12.43 -0.33 -28.37
CA ILE A 68 -13.70 -0.96 -28.72
C ILE A 68 -14.05 -0.58 -30.15
N SER A 69 -14.32 -1.58 -30.96
CA SER A 69 -14.81 -1.41 -32.31
C SER A 69 -16.12 -2.18 -32.46
N LEU A 70 -17.20 -1.47 -32.80
CA LEU A 70 -18.51 -2.06 -32.98
C LEU A 70 -19.28 -1.21 -34.00
N ASP A 71 -19.85 -1.85 -35.01
CA ASP A 71 -20.77 -1.22 -35.97
C ASP A 71 -22.08 -2.01 -35.97
N SER A 72 -23.11 -1.47 -35.33
CA SER A 72 -24.38 -2.13 -35.19
C SER A 72 -25.55 -1.23 -35.65
N LYS A 73 -26.49 -1.79 -36.40
CA LYS A 73 -27.68 -1.09 -36.83
C LYS A 73 -28.89 -1.81 -36.25
N LYS A 74 -29.70 -1.09 -35.44
CA LYS A 74 -30.96 -1.59 -34.85
C LYS A 74 -30.78 -2.93 -34.11
N LEU A 75 -29.84 -2.99 -33.17
CA LEU A 75 -29.73 -4.13 -32.27
C LEU A 75 -30.30 -3.79 -30.88
N PRO A 76 -30.90 -4.77 -30.21
CA PRO A 76 -31.31 -4.62 -28.81
C PRO A 76 -30.17 -4.13 -27.95
N LEU A 77 -30.44 -3.19 -27.06
CA LEU A 77 -29.45 -2.61 -26.16
C LEU A 77 -28.65 -3.70 -25.40
N LYS A 78 -29.32 -4.76 -24.97
CA LYS A 78 -28.68 -5.89 -24.31
C LYS A 78 -27.53 -6.50 -25.15
N ILE A 79 -27.80 -6.76 -26.44
CA ILE A 79 -26.82 -7.34 -27.37
C ILE A 79 -25.65 -6.37 -27.60
N VAL A 80 -25.96 -5.08 -27.79
CA VAL A 80 -24.92 -4.07 -27.95
C VAL A 80 -23.97 -3.99 -26.73
N LEU A 81 -24.54 -4.05 -25.52
CA LEU A 81 -23.73 -4.07 -24.30
C LEU A 81 -22.94 -5.38 -24.16
N GLU A 82 -23.54 -6.53 -24.48
CA GLU A 82 -22.84 -7.81 -24.49
C GLU A 82 -21.63 -7.77 -25.47
N GLU A 83 -21.81 -7.30 -26.69
CA GLU A 83 -20.73 -7.19 -27.68
C GLU A 83 -19.62 -6.19 -27.28
N ILE A 84 -19.98 -5.08 -26.61
CA ILE A 84 -19.00 -4.13 -26.05
C ILE A 84 -18.19 -4.80 -24.92
N PHE A 85 -18.88 -5.46 -23.98
CA PHE A 85 -18.23 -6.03 -22.82
C PHE A 85 -17.55 -7.37 -23.12
N ASP A 86 -17.88 -8.05 -24.21
CA ASP A 86 -17.11 -9.21 -24.67
C ASP A 86 -15.73 -8.86 -25.23
N GLN A 87 -15.56 -7.62 -25.68
CA GLN A 87 -14.23 -7.09 -26.04
C GLN A 87 -13.41 -6.65 -24.81
N THR A 88 -13.98 -6.80 -23.61
CA THR A 88 -13.37 -6.40 -22.34
C THR A 88 -13.37 -7.56 -21.34
N ASP A 89 -12.67 -7.39 -20.23
CA ASP A 89 -12.70 -8.27 -19.07
C ASP A 89 -13.82 -7.91 -18.08
N LEU A 90 -14.79 -7.09 -18.54
CA LEU A 90 -15.88 -6.60 -17.69
C LEU A 90 -17.19 -7.33 -17.98
N GLU A 91 -17.98 -7.48 -16.94
CA GLU A 91 -19.40 -7.85 -16.98
C GLU A 91 -20.24 -6.70 -16.46
N CYS A 92 -21.47 -6.59 -16.95
CA CYS A 92 -22.41 -5.59 -16.49
C CYS A 92 -23.54 -6.25 -15.68
N GLU A 93 -23.87 -5.63 -14.55
CA GLU A 93 -25.02 -6.00 -13.72
C GLU A 93 -26.01 -4.84 -13.67
N PHE A 94 -27.28 -5.14 -13.90
CA PHE A 94 -28.33 -4.13 -13.89
C PHE A 94 -28.93 -4.02 -12.49
N ILE A 95 -28.73 -2.88 -11.84
CA ILE A 95 -29.27 -2.58 -10.50
C ILE A 95 -30.19 -1.35 -10.61
N GLY A 96 -31.51 -1.57 -10.73
CA GLY A 96 -32.45 -0.50 -10.94
C GLY A 96 -32.23 0.22 -12.28
N ARG A 97 -31.86 1.51 -12.22
CA ARG A 97 -31.55 2.32 -13.40
C ARG A 97 -30.04 2.37 -13.72
N GLN A 98 -29.20 1.74 -12.92
CA GLN A 98 -27.76 1.79 -13.09
C GLN A 98 -27.24 0.49 -13.70
N ILE A 99 -26.25 0.62 -14.58
CA ILE A 99 -25.46 -0.47 -15.12
C ILE A 99 -24.16 -0.48 -14.35
N VAL A 100 -24.03 -1.43 -13.42
CA VAL A 100 -22.82 -1.58 -12.59
C VAL A 100 -21.82 -2.44 -13.35
N LEU A 101 -20.64 -1.90 -13.61
CA LEU A 101 -19.56 -2.63 -14.27
C LEU A 101 -18.69 -3.31 -13.22
N ARG A 102 -18.43 -4.60 -13.42
CA ARG A 102 -17.53 -5.42 -12.60
C ARG A 102 -16.59 -6.19 -13.52
N ARG A 103 -15.42 -6.57 -13.01
CA ARG A 103 -14.59 -7.53 -13.74
C ARG A 103 -15.27 -8.88 -13.80
N LYS A 104 -15.21 -9.55 -14.97
CA LYS A 104 -15.73 -10.91 -15.15
C LYS A 104 -15.17 -11.81 -14.06
N SER A 105 -16.05 -12.43 -13.28
CA SER A 105 -15.65 -13.40 -12.27
C SER A 105 -14.93 -14.56 -12.95
N ARG A 106 -13.77 -14.95 -12.42
CA ARG A 106 -13.07 -16.15 -12.90
C ARG A 106 -14.02 -17.35 -12.86
N LYS A 107 -13.99 -18.20 -13.90
CA LYS A 107 -14.58 -19.54 -13.79
C LYS A 107 -14.08 -20.15 -12.48
N PRO A 108 -14.96 -20.78 -11.68
CA PRO A 108 -14.51 -21.40 -10.44
C PRO A 108 -13.38 -22.37 -10.76
N ASP A 109 -12.23 -22.23 -10.07
CA ASP A 109 -11.12 -23.16 -10.14
C ASP A 109 -11.70 -24.56 -9.87
N THR A 110 -11.72 -25.41 -10.87
CA THR A 110 -12.12 -26.81 -10.67
C THR A 110 -11.11 -27.42 -9.70
N LYS A 111 -11.59 -27.90 -8.57
CA LYS A 111 -10.75 -28.44 -7.50
C LYS A 111 -10.92 -29.94 -7.41
N VAL A 112 -9.82 -30.65 -7.19
CA VAL A 112 -9.79 -32.10 -7.08
C VAL A 112 -9.30 -32.56 -5.70
N THR A 113 -9.64 -33.77 -5.33
CA THR A 113 -9.09 -34.47 -4.16
C THR A 113 -8.03 -35.45 -4.64
N ILE A 114 -6.89 -35.49 -3.94
CA ILE A 114 -5.76 -36.38 -4.21
C ILE A 114 -5.56 -37.25 -2.99
N GLU A 115 -5.45 -38.54 -3.22
CA GLU A 115 -5.17 -39.53 -2.16
C GLU A 115 -3.93 -40.32 -2.53
N GLY A 116 -3.13 -40.71 -1.54
CA GLY A 116 -1.95 -41.54 -1.80
C GLY A 116 -1.41 -42.21 -0.55
N VAL A 117 -0.42 -43.10 -0.81
CA VAL A 117 0.30 -43.83 0.22
C VAL A 117 1.79 -43.69 -0.03
N VAL A 118 2.57 -43.48 1.05
CA VAL A 118 4.04 -43.39 0.99
C VAL A 118 4.63 -44.69 1.49
N VAL A 119 5.51 -45.29 0.66
CA VAL A 119 6.15 -46.58 0.97
C VAL A 119 7.65 -46.50 0.69
N ASP A 120 8.43 -47.37 1.33
CA ASP A 120 9.80 -47.67 1.02
C ASP A 120 9.86 -48.34 -0.36
N ALA A 121 10.72 -47.86 -1.26
CA ALA A 121 10.82 -48.34 -2.63
C ALA A 121 11.42 -49.78 -2.75
N ILE A 122 12.16 -50.23 -1.73
CA ILE A 122 12.85 -51.52 -1.69
C ILE A 122 12.01 -52.54 -0.93
N THR A 123 11.57 -52.20 0.28
CA THR A 123 10.88 -53.14 1.19
C THR A 123 9.37 -53.11 1.02
N SER A 124 8.82 -52.05 0.40
CA SER A 124 7.39 -51.75 0.31
C SER A 124 6.74 -51.53 1.69
N SER A 125 7.51 -51.29 2.72
CA SER A 125 7.02 -50.93 4.06
C SER A 125 6.39 -49.57 4.02
N LEU A 126 5.30 -49.36 4.78
CA LEU A 126 4.64 -48.07 4.94
C LEU A 126 5.57 -47.08 5.65
N LEU A 127 5.50 -45.82 5.27
CA LEU A 127 6.31 -44.75 5.85
C LEU A 127 5.41 -43.70 6.57
N PRO A 128 4.92 -44.05 7.78
CA PRO A 128 4.12 -43.09 8.58
C PRO A 128 4.96 -41.89 8.98
N GLY A 129 4.33 -40.72 9.01
CA GLY A 129 4.99 -39.46 9.32
C GLY A 129 5.83 -38.87 8.18
N ALA A 130 5.80 -39.46 6.96
CA ALA A 130 6.40 -38.83 5.80
C ALA A 130 5.76 -37.46 5.53
N SER A 131 6.59 -36.43 5.30
CA SER A 131 6.12 -35.10 4.95
C SER A 131 5.71 -35.04 3.49
N VAL A 132 4.46 -34.72 3.22
CA VAL A 132 3.89 -34.61 1.86
C VAL A 132 3.34 -33.20 1.69
N PHE A 133 3.78 -32.48 0.66
CA PHE A 133 3.33 -31.10 0.44
C PHE A 133 3.46 -30.68 -1.03
N PHE A 134 2.67 -29.68 -1.41
CA PHE A 134 2.85 -29.03 -2.71
C PHE A 134 3.90 -27.93 -2.59
N ASN A 135 4.81 -27.90 -3.58
CA ASN A 135 5.86 -26.88 -3.61
C ASN A 135 5.27 -25.47 -3.66
N ASN A 136 5.85 -24.57 -2.89
CA ASN A 136 5.44 -23.16 -2.75
C ASN A 136 3.95 -22.99 -2.35
N SER A 137 3.44 -23.82 -1.44
CA SER A 137 2.03 -23.92 -1.11
C SER A 137 1.83 -23.98 0.41
N THR A 138 0.61 -23.64 0.85
CA THR A 138 0.15 -23.91 2.21
C THR A 138 -0.40 -25.33 2.36
N LYS A 139 -0.51 -26.09 1.29
CA LYS A 139 -1.03 -27.45 1.29
C LYS A 139 0.09 -28.42 1.62
N GLY A 140 0.07 -28.94 2.84
CA GLY A 140 1.02 -29.93 3.30
C GLY A 140 0.51 -30.65 4.54
N GLN A 141 0.87 -31.93 4.68
CA GLN A 141 0.53 -32.75 5.83
C GLN A 141 1.58 -33.84 6.02
N PHE A 142 1.48 -34.56 7.13
CA PHE A 142 2.22 -35.81 7.36
C PHE A 142 1.35 -36.99 7.00
N ALA A 143 1.95 -38.04 6.47
CA ALA A 143 1.29 -39.32 6.26
C ALA A 143 0.86 -39.91 7.62
N ASP A 144 -0.31 -40.53 7.66
CA ASP A 144 -0.85 -41.17 8.86
C ASP A 144 -0.12 -42.48 9.21
N GLU A 145 -0.64 -43.22 10.20
CA GLU A 145 -0.05 -44.49 10.66
C GLU A 145 -0.02 -45.59 9.58
N GLU A 146 -0.91 -45.48 8.60
CA GLU A 146 -0.96 -46.33 7.43
C GLU A 146 -0.17 -45.77 6.23
N GLY A 147 0.64 -44.71 6.43
CA GLY A 147 1.40 -44.06 5.38
C GLY A 147 0.53 -43.30 4.38
N LYS A 148 -0.78 -43.09 4.68
CA LYS A 148 -1.72 -42.44 3.74
C LYS A 148 -1.73 -40.94 3.90
N PHE A 149 -2.06 -40.24 2.82
CA PHE A 149 -2.31 -38.80 2.79
C PHE A 149 -3.50 -38.46 1.91
N VAL A 150 -4.21 -37.36 2.25
CA VAL A 150 -5.38 -36.87 1.49
C VAL A 150 -5.32 -35.35 1.38
N PHE A 151 -5.31 -34.82 0.17
CA PHE A 151 -5.41 -33.39 -0.09
C PHE A 151 -6.75 -33.06 -0.74
N ASN A 152 -7.53 -32.22 -0.12
CA ASN A 152 -8.79 -31.70 -0.65
C ASN A 152 -8.60 -30.32 -1.25
N ASN A 153 -9.43 -29.99 -2.24
CA ASN A 153 -9.46 -28.66 -2.84
C ASN A 153 -8.12 -28.23 -3.48
N ILE A 154 -7.47 -29.14 -4.21
CA ILE A 154 -6.29 -28.81 -5.00
C ILE A 154 -6.72 -28.30 -6.37
N SER A 155 -6.19 -27.16 -6.80
CA SER A 155 -6.46 -26.59 -8.12
C SER A 155 -5.95 -27.50 -9.23
N ILE A 156 -6.75 -27.63 -10.30
CA ILE A 156 -6.31 -28.40 -11.50
C ILE A 156 -5.09 -27.74 -12.15
N GLY A 157 -4.33 -28.54 -12.89
CA GLY A 157 -3.11 -28.12 -13.61
C GLY A 157 -1.85 -28.76 -13.05
N ASN A 158 -0.71 -28.24 -13.47
CA ASN A 158 0.60 -28.76 -13.09
C ASN A 158 0.97 -28.34 -11.67
N ASN A 159 0.97 -29.29 -10.75
CA ASN A 159 1.40 -29.12 -9.37
C ASN A 159 2.67 -29.96 -9.12
N GLU A 160 3.60 -29.46 -8.33
CA GLU A 160 4.77 -30.21 -7.88
C GLU A 160 4.51 -30.74 -6.47
N LEU A 161 4.33 -32.08 -6.37
CA LEU A 161 4.23 -32.75 -5.09
C LEU A 161 5.64 -33.14 -4.61
N VAL A 162 5.96 -32.73 -3.40
CA VAL A 162 7.22 -33.02 -2.71
C VAL A 162 6.92 -33.98 -1.56
N VAL A 163 7.66 -35.09 -1.52
CA VAL A 163 7.55 -36.09 -0.45
C VAL A 163 8.93 -36.36 0.13
N SER A 164 9.08 -36.16 1.43
CA SER A 164 10.33 -36.37 2.14
C SER A 164 10.14 -37.16 3.42
N TYR A 165 11.13 -37.98 3.75
CA TYR A 165 11.19 -38.73 4.98
C TYR A 165 12.64 -38.87 5.44
N ILE A 166 12.88 -38.89 6.75
CA ILE A 166 14.24 -38.95 7.31
C ILE A 166 14.92 -40.26 6.86
N GLY A 167 16.13 -40.14 6.31
CA GLY A 167 16.89 -41.26 5.77
C GLY A 167 16.54 -41.67 4.33
N TYR A 168 15.66 -40.90 3.68
CA TYR A 168 15.25 -41.17 2.28
C TYR A 168 15.53 -39.95 1.38
N LYS A 169 15.73 -40.24 0.10
CA LYS A 169 15.83 -39.18 -0.92
C LYS A 169 14.48 -38.52 -1.10
N THR A 170 14.46 -37.20 -1.10
CA THR A 170 13.25 -36.43 -1.39
C THR A 170 12.75 -36.73 -2.77
N LEU A 171 11.50 -37.14 -2.90
CA LEU A 171 10.84 -37.35 -4.18
C LEU A 171 10.10 -36.10 -4.59
N ILE A 172 10.29 -35.67 -5.82
CA ILE A 172 9.56 -34.56 -6.43
C ILE A 172 8.88 -35.14 -7.68
N THR A 173 7.57 -35.02 -7.71
CA THR A 173 6.78 -35.48 -8.84
C THR A 173 5.85 -34.40 -9.35
N LYS A 174 5.77 -34.26 -10.66
CA LYS A 174 4.81 -33.37 -11.30
C LYS A 174 3.49 -34.08 -11.45
N LEU A 175 2.43 -33.45 -10.97
CA LEU A 175 1.07 -33.95 -11.07
C LEU A 175 0.29 -33.05 -12.02
N ASP A 176 -0.10 -33.60 -13.19
CA ASP A 176 -1.05 -32.94 -14.08
C ASP A 176 -2.47 -33.33 -13.67
N LEU A 177 -3.11 -32.46 -12.90
CA LEU A 177 -4.43 -32.73 -12.32
C LEU A 177 -5.53 -32.30 -13.28
N LYS A 178 -6.32 -33.26 -13.76
CA LYS A 178 -7.48 -33.06 -14.64
C LYS A 178 -8.77 -33.26 -13.87
N SER A 179 -9.85 -32.63 -14.30
CA SER A 179 -11.11 -32.44 -13.52
C SER A 179 -11.87 -33.71 -13.13
N GLU A 180 -11.52 -34.90 -13.59
CA GLU A 180 -12.38 -36.10 -13.45
C GLU A 180 -11.74 -37.31 -12.77
N VAL A 181 -10.49 -37.24 -12.36
CA VAL A 181 -9.79 -38.44 -11.83
C VAL A 181 -9.35 -38.15 -10.39
N ARG A 182 -9.72 -39.07 -9.47
CA ARG A 182 -9.08 -39.14 -8.14
C ARG A 182 -7.87 -40.07 -8.27
N PRO A 183 -6.66 -39.58 -8.51
CA PRO A 183 -5.50 -40.46 -8.62
C PRO A 183 -5.15 -40.99 -7.22
N LEU A 184 -5.18 -42.27 -7.06
CA LEU A 184 -4.53 -42.92 -5.93
C LEU A 184 -3.03 -42.99 -6.23
N LEU A 185 -2.26 -42.20 -5.50
CA LEU A 185 -0.82 -42.06 -5.70
C LEU A 185 -0.07 -43.10 -4.85
N LEU A 186 0.68 -44.00 -5.44
CA LEU A 186 1.67 -44.80 -4.75
C LEU A 186 3.04 -44.13 -4.82
N VAL A 187 3.44 -43.49 -3.69
CA VAL A 187 4.70 -42.78 -3.58
C VAL A 187 5.78 -43.69 -3.03
N LYS A 188 6.81 -43.99 -3.83
CA LYS A 188 7.93 -44.83 -3.45
C LYS A 188 9.16 -43.98 -3.13
N LEU A 189 9.62 -43.98 -1.89
CA LEU A 189 10.85 -43.29 -1.50
C LEU A 189 12.02 -44.28 -1.47
N PHE A 190 13.15 -43.87 -2.05
CA PHE A 190 14.40 -44.64 -2.01
C PHE A 190 15.23 -44.22 -0.80
N PRO A 191 15.75 -45.17 0.01
CA PRO A 191 16.70 -44.86 1.06
C PRO A 191 17.88 -44.05 0.53
N ASP A 192 18.29 -43.04 1.27
CA ASP A 192 19.47 -42.28 0.94
C ASP A 192 20.70 -42.99 1.48
N THR A 193 21.29 -43.81 0.59
CA THR A 193 22.49 -44.62 0.89
C THR A 193 23.79 -43.85 0.68
N VAL A 194 23.73 -42.56 0.40
CA VAL A 194 24.97 -41.76 0.34
C VAL A 194 25.50 -41.70 1.78
N ALA A 195 26.44 -42.60 2.03
CA ALA A 195 27.21 -42.60 3.24
C ALA A 195 27.67 -41.17 3.55
N LEU A 196 27.46 -40.74 4.77
CA LEU A 196 28.04 -39.58 5.37
C LEU A 196 29.56 -39.62 5.12
N ALA A 197 30.01 -39.13 3.96
CA ALA A 197 31.40 -38.72 3.84
C ALA A 197 31.64 -37.83 5.03
N GLU A 198 32.67 -38.13 5.78
CA GLU A 198 33.08 -37.47 7.01
C GLU A 198 33.12 -35.95 6.78
N VAL A 199 31.98 -35.30 6.97
CA VAL A 199 31.91 -33.85 6.92
C VAL A 199 32.48 -33.41 8.24
N VAL A 200 33.69 -32.88 8.19
CA VAL A 200 34.31 -32.15 9.31
C VAL A 200 33.23 -31.20 9.83
N ILE A 201 32.72 -31.49 10.99
CA ILE A 201 31.76 -30.64 11.70
C ILE A 201 32.56 -29.40 12.08
N ALA A 202 32.65 -28.41 11.20
CA ALA A 202 33.04 -27.07 11.61
C ALA A 202 32.05 -26.63 12.69
N ALA A 203 32.58 -26.31 13.86
CA ALA A 203 31.74 -25.90 14.98
C ALA A 203 30.89 -24.70 14.50
N THR A 204 29.57 -24.80 14.66
CA THR A 204 28.58 -23.80 14.21
C THR A 204 28.78 -22.39 14.80
N HIS A 205 29.93 -22.13 15.42
CA HIS A 205 30.26 -20.88 16.12
C HIS A 205 31.63 -20.31 15.76
N ASP A 206 32.34 -20.86 14.78
CA ASP A 206 33.53 -20.22 14.32
C ASP A 206 33.25 -18.94 13.51
N ALA A 207 34.19 -18.04 13.43
CA ALA A 207 34.04 -16.74 12.78
C ALA A 207 33.84 -16.87 11.27
N GLU A 208 34.25 -17.98 10.68
CA GLU A 208 34.10 -18.27 9.24
C GLU A 208 32.68 -18.70 8.93
N TRP A 209 32.13 -19.66 9.68
CA TRP A 209 30.73 -20.07 9.55
C TRP A 209 29.77 -18.89 9.74
N GLN A 210 30.05 -18.03 10.73
CA GLN A 210 29.20 -16.85 11.01
C GLN A 210 29.23 -15.86 9.83
N ARG A 211 30.37 -15.63 9.19
CA ARG A 211 30.46 -14.76 7.98
C ARG A 211 29.67 -15.36 6.82
N ASP A 212 29.82 -16.67 6.58
CA ASP A 212 29.13 -17.36 5.51
C ASP A 212 27.62 -17.43 5.75
N PHE A 213 27.20 -17.56 7.01
CA PHE A 213 25.80 -17.51 7.39
C PHE A 213 25.18 -16.11 7.18
N GLU A 214 25.89 -15.03 7.53
CA GLU A 214 25.38 -13.67 7.26
C GLU A 214 25.30 -13.41 5.74
N LEU A 215 26.28 -13.83 4.95
CA LEU A 215 26.25 -13.75 3.49
C LEU A 215 25.08 -14.55 2.91
N PHE A 216 24.91 -15.79 3.39
CA PHE A 216 23.77 -16.61 2.99
C PHE A 216 22.43 -15.93 3.30
N LYS A 217 22.26 -15.38 4.50
CA LYS A 217 21.00 -14.69 4.86
C LYS A 217 20.70 -13.51 3.94
N GLU A 218 21.72 -12.69 3.65
CA GLU A 218 21.56 -11.53 2.77
C GLU A 218 21.13 -11.94 1.37
N GLU A 219 21.81 -12.95 0.80
CA GLU A 219 21.51 -13.43 -0.54
C GLU A 219 20.22 -14.26 -0.60
N PHE A 220 19.86 -14.96 0.45
CA PHE A 220 18.68 -15.83 0.48
C PHE A 220 17.38 -15.10 0.82
N PHE A 221 17.42 -14.17 1.77
CA PHE A 221 16.23 -13.39 2.14
C PHE A 221 15.93 -12.26 1.17
N GLY A 222 16.95 -11.70 0.52
CA GLY A 222 16.82 -10.53 -0.34
C GLY A 222 17.05 -9.21 0.40
N GLN A 223 16.71 -8.11 -0.31
CA GLN A 223 17.05 -6.75 0.15
C GLN A 223 15.82 -5.92 0.51
N THR A 224 14.65 -6.53 0.55
CA THR A 224 13.40 -5.84 0.85
C THR A 224 13.23 -5.57 2.36
N PRO A 225 12.29 -4.71 2.75
CA PRO A 225 11.93 -4.54 4.16
C PRO A 225 11.50 -5.83 4.85
N ALA A 226 10.83 -6.76 4.12
CA ALA A 226 10.39 -8.04 4.65
C ALA A 226 11.56 -8.93 5.10
N ALA A 227 12.69 -8.88 4.38
CA ALA A 227 13.90 -9.64 4.71
C ALA A 227 14.43 -9.34 6.13
N LYS A 228 14.26 -8.09 6.61
CA LYS A 228 14.69 -7.67 7.95
C LYS A 228 13.86 -8.30 9.08
N LEU A 229 12.67 -8.79 8.76
CA LEU A 229 11.74 -9.41 9.70
C LEU A 229 11.69 -10.94 9.55
N CYS A 230 12.61 -11.50 8.78
CA CYS A 230 12.80 -12.94 8.64
C CYS A 230 13.89 -13.45 9.59
N ARG A 231 13.67 -14.63 10.15
CA ARG A 231 14.61 -15.30 11.05
C ARG A 231 14.68 -16.79 10.77
N ILE A 232 15.88 -17.34 10.64
CA ILE A 232 16.10 -18.79 10.62
C ILE A 232 16.09 -19.31 12.06
N LEU A 233 15.24 -20.30 12.32
CA LEU A 233 15.03 -20.85 13.68
C LEU A 233 16.00 -21.99 14.00
N ASN A 234 16.49 -22.69 13.00
CA ASN A 234 17.39 -23.85 13.11
C ASN A 234 18.67 -23.68 12.26
N PRO A 235 19.51 -22.63 12.52
CA PRO A 235 20.66 -22.36 11.68
C PRO A 235 21.71 -23.48 11.66
N SER A 236 21.73 -24.33 12.68
CA SER A 236 22.66 -25.46 12.81
C SER A 236 22.49 -26.55 11.75
N VAL A 237 21.37 -26.55 10.99
CA VAL A 237 21.18 -27.50 9.88
C VAL A 237 21.97 -27.11 8.64
N LEU A 238 22.44 -25.87 8.55
CA LEU A 238 23.17 -25.33 7.42
C LEU A 238 24.64 -25.77 7.44
N GLN A 239 25.12 -26.16 6.28
CA GLN A 239 26.51 -26.49 6.01
C GLN A 239 27.04 -25.59 4.90
N PHE A 240 28.19 -24.97 5.17
CA PHE A 240 28.90 -24.11 4.23
C PHE A 240 30.22 -24.74 3.88
N TYR A 241 30.59 -24.73 2.58
CA TYR A 241 31.91 -25.10 2.14
C TYR A 241 32.33 -24.24 0.94
N ARG A 242 33.60 -23.87 0.89
CA ARG A 242 34.17 -23.06 -0.18
C ARG A 242 34.97 -23.91 -1.16
N LYS A 243 34.76 -23.62 -2.44
CA LYS A 243 35.52 -24.20 -3.53
C LYS A 243 35.61 -23.17 -4.66
N ASP A 244 36.81 -22.91 -5.18
CA ASP A 244 37.05 -21.97 -6.28
C ASP A 244 36.42 -20.57 -6.03
N ASP A 245 36.65 -20.01 -4.83
CA ASP A 245 36.09 -18.75 -4.31
C ASP A 245 34.55 -18.73 -4.16
N LYS A 246 33.86 -19.80 -4.54
CA LYS A 246 32.41 -19.93 -4.42
C LYS A 246 32.03 -20.54 -3.09
N LEU A 247 30.96 -20.03 -2.51
CA LEU A 247 30.32 -20.58 -1.32
C LEU A 247 29.21 -21.54 -1.73
N PHE A 248 29.34 -22.81 -1.33
CA PHE A 248 28.31 -23.82 -1.50
C PHE A 248 27.53 -24.01 -0.22
N ILE A 249 26.22 -24.14 -0.34
CA ILE A 249 25.27 -24.25 0.76
C ILE A 249 24.49 -25.54 0.65
N ARG A 250 24.43 -26.29 1.73
CA ARG A 250 23.58 -27.45 1.91
C ARG A 250 22.86 -27.39 3.24
N ALA A 251 21.75 -28.08 3.37
CA ALA A 251 21.04 -28.26 4.61
C ALA A 251 20.78 -29.73 4.88
N LYS A 252 21.05 -30.21 6.12
CA LYS A 252 20.81 -31.60 6.55
C LYS A 252 19.31 -31.88 6.73
N GLU A 253 18.56 -30.86 7.08
CA GLU A 253 17.11 -30.87 7.34
C GLU A 253 16.50 -29.60 6.76
N PRO A 254 15.17 -29.55 6.57
CA PRO A 254 14.53 -28.33 6.11
C PRO A 254 14.82 -27.14 7.04
N ILE A 255 15.19 -26.03 6.43
CA ILE A 255 15.38 -24.75 7.13
C ILE A 255 14.02 -24.24 7.57
N ARG A 256 13.86 -23.89 8.85
CA ARG A 256 12.65 -23.26 9.36
C ARG A 256 12.83 -21.77 9.47
N ILE A 257 11.96 -21.04 8.79
CA ILE A 257 12.02 -19.58 8.71
C ILE A 257 10.75 -19.02 9.34
N GLU A 258 10.94 -18.06 10.24
CA GLU A 258 9.88 -17.20 10.74
C GLU A 258 9.86 -15.92 9.89
N ASN A 259 8.78 -15.70 9.16
CA ASN A 259 8.55 -14.48 8.39
C ASN A 259 7.47 -13.63 9.06
N GLN A 260 7.87 -12.75 9.96
CA GLN A 260 6.97 -11.86 10.70
C GLN A 260 6.38 -10.74 9.83
N ALA A 261 7.01 -10.43 8.68
CA ALA A 261 6.48 -9.43 7.76
C ALA A 261 5.21 -9.93 7.08
N LEU A 262 5.22 -11.19 6.62
CA LEU A 262 4.11 -11.77 5.86
C LEU A 262 3.22 -12.69 6.72
N GLY A 263 3.60 -12.98 7.96
CA GLY A 263 2.86 -13.87 8.86
C GLY A 263 2.87 -15.33 8.40
N TYR A 264 4.06 -15.83 8.00
CA TYR A 264 4.23 -17.23 7.62
C TYR A 264 5.39 -17.90 8.34
N TRP A 265 5.18 -19.15 8.73
CA TRP A 265 6.26 -20.10 8.93
C TRP A 265 6.57 -20.72 7.58
N ILE A 266 7.87 -20.75 7.20
CA ILE A 266 8.30 -21.30 5.93
C ILE A 266 9.28 -22.43 6.21
N SER A 267 9.00 -23.61 5.69
CA SER A 267 9.92 -24.75 5.71
C SER A 267 10.56 -24.89 4.34
N VAL A 268 11.89 -24.81 4.25
CA VAL A 268 12.63 -24.79 3.00
C VAL A 268 13.60 -25.97 2.95
N SER A 269 13.42 -26.84 1.96
CA SER A 269 14.36 -27.92 1.64
C SER A 269 15.30 -27.46 0.54
N ILE A 270 16.56 -27.13 0.89
CA ILE A 270 17.59 -26.74 -0.08
C ILE A 270 18.24 -28.00 -0.65
N GLU A 271 18.14 -28.22 -1.96
CA GLU A 271 18.90 -29.26 -2.66
C GLU A 271 20.34 -28.81 -2.92
N ASN A 272 20.50 -27.58 -3.38
CA ASN A 272 21.79 -26.98 -3.67
C ASN A 272 21.72 -25.46 -3.62
N GLY A 273 22.74 -24.83 -3.01
CA GLY A 273 22.91 -23.40 -3.00
C GLY A 273 24.35 -23.02 -3.36
N ILE A 274 24.50 -22.00 -4.20
CA ILE A 274 25.81 -21.48 -4.61
C ILE A 274 25.75 -19.95 -4.56
N ILE A 275 26.74 -19.35 -3.93
CA ILE A 275 26.97 -17.90 -3.98
C ILE A 275 28.36 -17.69 -4.59
N ASP A 276 28.41 -17.02 -5.74
CA ASP A 276 29.64 -16.60 -6.41
C ASP A 276 29.86 -15.10 -6.12
N PRO A 277 30.92 -14.69 -5.39
CA PRO A 277 31.17 -13.28 -5.09
C PRO A 277 31.37 -12.40 -6.34
N LYS A 278 31.71 -13.01 -7.49
CA LYS A 278 31.99 -12.28 -8.72
C LYS A 278 30.76 -12.11 -9.61
N ASP A 279 29.76 -13.00 -9.48
CA ASP A 279 28.72 -13.04 -10.46
C ASP A 279 27.30 -13.20 -9.91
N LYS A 280 26.99 -14.17 -9.08
CA LYS A 280 25.59 -14.45 -8.74
C LYS A 280 25.42 -15.53 -7.66
N TYR A 281 24.17 -15.63 -7.22
CA TYR A 281 23.68 -16.72 -6.40
C TYR A 281 22.74 -17.60 -7.21
N ALA A 282 22.70 -18.87 -6.84
CA ALA A 282 21.69 -19.82 -7.31
C ALA A 282 21.27 -20.73 -6.16
N PHE A 283 19.97 -20.78 -5.90
CA PHE A 283 19.38 -21.65 -4.89
C PHE A 283 18.32 -22.53 -5.53
N PHE A 284 18.48 -23.85 -5.37
CA PHE A 284 17.47 -24.83 -5.74
C PHE A 284 16.84 -25.36 -4.47
N PHE A 285 15.57 -25.03 -4.27
CA PHE A 285 14.86 -25.39 -3.05
C PHE A 285 13.38 -25.63 -3.32
N TYR A 286 12.73 -26.26 -2.35
CA TYR A 286 11.29 -26.43 -2.27
C TYR A 286 10.80 -25.81 -0.96
N SER A 287 9.67 -25.12 -1.01
CA SER A 287 9.12 -24.41 0.12
C SER A 287 7.71 -24.86 0.44
N ARG A 288 7.42 -24.90 1.76
CA ARG A 288 6.08 -25.10 2.32
C ARG A 288 5.79 -23.96 3.25
N PHE A 289 4.60 -23.41 3.12
CA PHE A 289 4.11 -22.29 3.95
C PHE A 289 3.10 -22.78 4.98
N GLU A 290 3.15 -22.21 6.17
CA GLU A 290 2.13 -22.36 7.19
C GLU A 290 1.78 -20.97 7.71
N GLN A 291 0.48 -20.63 7.72
CA GLN A 291 0.04 -19.31 8.13
C GLN A 291 0.09 -19.19 9.65
N MET A 292 0.71 -18.09 10.14
CA MET A 292 0.68 -17.75 11.56
C MET A 292 -0.71 -17.26 11.97
N GLN A 293 -1.04 -17.44 13.26
CA GLN A 293 -2.24 -16.85 13.83
C GLN A 293 -1.93 -15.39 14.25
N PRO A 294 -2.70 -14.40 13.77
CA PRO A 294 -2.53 -13.02 14.21
C PRO A 294 -2.98 -12.85 15.66
N THR A 295 -2.33 -11.96 16.39
CA THR A 295 -2.70 -11.63 17.78
C THR A 295 -3.92 -10.71 17.86
N ASP A 296 -4.15 -9.92 16.81
CA ASP A 296 -5.24 -8.96 16.68
C ASP A 296 -5.51 -8.61 15.19
N ASP A 297 -6.60 -7.91 14.93
CA ASP A 297 -7.01 -7.51 13.59
C ASP A 297 -5.99 -6.58 12.92
N ARG A 298 -5.28 -5.76 13.69
CA ARG A 298 -4.25 -4.85 13.17
C ARG A 298 -3.05 -5.63 12.64
N GLN A 299 -2.62 -6.66 13.35
CA GLN A 299 -1.56 -7.55 12.88
C GLN A 299 -2.00 -8.33 11.65
N MET A 300 -3.25 -8.82 11.63
CA MET A 300 -3.82 -9.49 10.46
C MET A 300 -3.77 -8.58 9.23
N VAL A 301 -4.27 -7.35 9.35
CA VAL A 301 -4.30 -6.39 8.24
C VAL A 301 -2.89 -5.99 7.80
N ARG A 302 -1.96 -5.80 8.73
CA ARG A 302 -0.55 -5.55 8.41
C ARG A 302 0.02 -6.66 7.53
N TRP A 303 -0.22 -7.93 7.87
CA TRP A 303 0.21 -9.05 7.05
C TRP A 303 -0.43 -9.05 5.67
N GLU A 304 -1.73 -8.79 5.57
CA GLU A 304 -2.41 -8.73 4.25
C GLU A 304 -1.87 -7.58 3.40
N VAL A 305 -1.61 -6.40 3.98
CA VAL A 305 -0.97 -5.27 3.30
C VAL A 305 0.42 -5.64 2.80
N ASN A 306 1.25 -6.26 3.65
CA ASN A 306 2.60 -6.67 3.27
C ASN A 306 2.59 -7.75 2.19
N ARG A 307 1.67 -8.73 2.27
CA ARG A 307 1.47 -9.76 1.24
C ARG A 307 1.08 -9.13 -0.10
N LEU A 308 0.15 -8.18 -0.07
CA LEU A 308 -0.26 -7.47 -1.27
C LEU A 308 0.89 -6.64 -1.85
N GLN A 309 1.69 -5.98 -1.02
CA GLN A 309 2.90 -5.27 -1.44
C GLN A 309 3.97 -6.21 -2.04
N ALA A 310 4.17 -7.38 -1.44
CA ALA A 310 5.08 -8.40 -1.97
C ALA A 310 4.59 -8.96 -3.32
N TYR A 311 3.27 -9.02 -3.53
CA TYR A 311 2.67 -9.47 -4.79
C TYR A 311 2.76 -8.43 -5.90
N LEU A 312 2.35 -7.18 -5.62
CA LEU A 312 2.25 -6.12 -6.62
C LEU A 312 3.63 -5.77 -7.21
N GLY A 313 3.72 -5.83 -8.53
CA GLY A 313 4.98 -5.58 -9.26
C GLY A 313 6.00 -6.72 -9.15
N SER A 314 5.67 -7.85 -8.51
CA SER A 314 6.54 -9.03 -8.43
C SER A 314 6.55 -9.83 -9.74
N GLN A 315 7.50 -10.75 -9.85
CA GLN A 315 7.55 -11.71 -10.94
C GLN A 315 6.27 -12.56 -11.03
N LYS A 316 5.73 -13.01 -9.89
CA LYS A 316 4.48 -13.79 -9.84
C LYS A 316 3.31 -12.97 -10.40
N HIS A 317 3.20 -11.70 -10.03
CA HIS A 317 2.18 -10.79 -10.55
C HIS A 317 2.33 -10.60 -12.07
N LEU A 318 3.55 -10.33 -12.54
CA LEU A 318 3.85 -10.19 -13.97
C LEU A 318 3.45 -11.44 -14.76
N PHE A 319 3.91 -12.62 -14.34
CA PHE A 319 3.65 -13.86 -15.10
C PHE A 319 2.18 -14.23 -15.09
N GLN A 320 1.49 -14.07 -13.96
CA GLN A 320 0.05 -14.28 -13.90
C GLN A 320 -0.73 -13.31 -14.79
N SER A 321 -0.32 -12.05 -14.84
CA SER A 321 -0.97 -11.05 -15.71
C SER A 321 -0.72 -11.36 -17.20
N LEU A 322 0.47 -11.79 -17.56
CA LEU A 322 0.79 -12.23 -18.94
C LEU A 322 -0.03 -13.46 -19.37
N ILE A 323 -0.19 -14.46 -18.48
CA ILE A 323 -1.04 -15.62 -18.74
C ILE A 323 -2.50 -15.21 -19.00
N ARG A 324 -2.97 -14.18 -18.32
CA ARG A 324 -4.33 -13.67 -18.50
C ARG A 324 -4.47 -12.67 -19.66
N HIS A 325 -3.37 -12.33 -20.32
CA HIS A 325 -3.31 -11.26 -21.34
C HIS A 325 -3.82 -9.92 -20.83
N ASP A 326 -3.52 -9.58 -19.59
CA ASP A 326 -3.94 -8.34 -18.93
C ASP A 326 -2.79 -7.56 -18.27
N SER A 327 -1.52 -7.84 -18.63
CA SER A 327 -0.35 -7.26 -17.96
C SER A 327 -0.34 -5.74 -17.99
N TYR A 328 -0.80 -5.16 -19.08
CA TYR A 328 -0.89 -3.71 -19.19
C TYR A 328 -1.91 -3.11 -18.21
N HIS A 329 -3.06 -3.76 -18.06
CA HIS A 329 -4.11 -3.33 -17.11
C HIS A 329 -3.68 -3.50 -15.65
N GLU A 330 -2.89 -4.53 -15.39
CA GLU A 330 -2.28 -4.76 -14.09
C GLU A 330 -1.10 -3.79 -13.81
N GLY A 331 -0.77 -2.90 -14.75
CA GLY A 331 0.21 -1.83 -14.58
C GLY A 331 1.62 -2.19 -15.02
N PHE A 332 1.80 -3.14 -15.92
CA PHE A 332 3.11 -3.44 -16.49
C PHE A 332 3.29 -2.83 -17.87
N ASP A 333 4.30 -1.98 -18.03
CA ASP A 333 4.84 -1.59 -19.32
C ASP A 333 6.02 -2.50 -19.66
N ILE A 334 5.89 -3.28 -20.72
CA ILE A 334 6.90 -4.27 -21.13
C ILE A 334 7.48 -3.89 -22.49
N PHE A 335 8.80 -3.86 -22.58
CA PHE A 335 9.53 -3.51 -23.79
C PHE A 335 10.52 -4.62 -24.14
N GLN A 336 10.56 -5.00 -25.41
CA GLN A 336 11.43 -6.04 -25.93
C GLN A 336 12.72 -5.46 -26.53
N ASN A 337 13.84 -6.18 -26.34
CA ASN A 337 15.16 -5.84 -26.90
C ASN A 337 15.58 -4.39 -26.68
N PRO A 338 15.62 -3.90 -25.44
CA PRO A 338 16.06 -2.55 -25.16
C PRO A 338 17.51 -2.37 -25.66
N LYS A 339 17.73 -1.41 -26.53
CA LYS A 339 19.09 -0.95 -26.89
C LYS A 339 19.63 -0.14 -25.72
N THR A 340 20.19 -0.80 -24.75
CA THR A 340 20.70 -0.15 -23.53
C THR A 340 22.12 -0.59 -23.27
N GLU A 341 23.01 0.39 -23.19
CA GLU A 341 24.28 0.22 -22.51
C GLU A 341 24.02 0.37 -21.02
N PHE A 342 24.19 -0.71 -20.28
CA PHE A 342 24.08 -0.70 -18.83
C PHE A 342 25.47 -0.50 -18.24
N SER A 343 25.64 0.55 -17.44
CA SER A 343 26.79 0.69 -16.57
C SER A 343 26.34 0.54 -15.12
N LEU A 344 27.02 -0.28 -14.36
CA LEU A 344 26.86 -0.39 -12.92
C LEU A 344 27.69 0.73 -12.25
N GLU A 345 27.02 1.66 -11.57
CA GLU A 345 27.68 2.56 -10.63
C GLU A 345 27.22 2.19 -9.22
N GLY A 346 28.02 1.41 -8.49
CA GLY A 346 27.62 0.81 -7.23
C GLY A 346 26.44 -0.15 -7.43
N ASN A 347 25.38 -0.02 -6.63
CA ASN A 347 24.17 -0.84 -6.75
C ASN A 347 23.12 -0.26 -7.72
N LYS A 348 23.46 0.77 -8.47
CA LYS A 348 22.53 1.41 -9.42
C LYS A 348 22.89 1.07 -10.85
N VAL A 349 21.88 0.62 -11.61
CA VAL A 349 21.99 0.45 -13.05
C VAL A 349 21.70 1.79 -13.73
N LYS A 350 22.72 2.40 -14.35
CA LYS A 350 22.48 3.56 -15.24
C LYS A 350 22.09 3.05 -16.62
N ALA A 351 20.86 3.37 -17.04
CA ALA A 351 20.38 3.11 -18.39
C ALA A 351 20.40 4.41 -19.20
N LYS A 352 21.18 4.50 -20.26
CA LYS A 352 21.06 5.60 -21.22
C LYS A 352 19.93 5.28 -22.20
N SER A 353 19.14 6.28 -22.52
CA SER A 353 17.91 6.33 -23.36
C SER A 353 17.68 5.14 -24.30
N VAL A 354 16.48 4.60 -24.23
CA VAL A 354 16.11 3.32 -24.82
C VAL A 354 15.09 3.53 -25.93
N PHE A 355 15.42 3.18 -27.15
CA PHE A 355 14.42 2.85 -28.14
C PHE A 355 14.15 1.34 -28.04
N SER A 356 12.99 0.98 -27.52
CA SER A 356 12.57 -0.41 -27.35
C SER A 356 11.22 -0.59 -28.01
N THR A 357 11.01 -1.78 -28.57
CA THR A 357 9.71 -2.13 -29.15
C THR A 357 8.78 -2.57 -28.01
N PRO A 358 7.53 -2.09 -27.95
CA PRO A 358 6.55 -2.63 -27.02
C PRO A 358 6.42 -4.15 -27.20
N PHE A 359 6.26 -4.87 -26.09
CA PHE A 359 6.02 -6.31 -26.13
C PHE A 359 4.56 -6.59 -26.52
N GLU A 360 4.37 -7.54 -27.42
CA GLU A 360 3.04 -7.98 -27.84
C GLU A 360 2.60 -9.20 -27.04
N GLU A 361 1.58 -9.06 -26.21
CA GLU A 361 1.05 -10.15 -25.37
C GLU A 361 0.50 -11.33 -26.20
N THR A 362 0.15 -11.13 -27.46
CA THR A 362 -0.25 -12.20 -28.38
C THR A 362 0.80 -13.27 -28.58
N LYS A 363 2.06 -12.97 -28.23
CA LYS A 363 3.19 -13.95 -28.23
C LYS A 363 3.15 -14.90 -27.04
N VAL A 364 2.35 -14.62 -26.02
CA VAL A 364 2.14 -15.51 -24.87
C VAL A 364 1.19 -16.63 -25.31
N THR A 365 1.69 -17.83 -25.43
CA THR A 365 0.93 -18.96 -25.98
C THR A 365 1.19 -20.23 -25.20
N SER A 366 0.25 -21.19 -25.26
CA SER A 366 0.54 -22.56 -24.83
C SER A 366 1.67 -23.14 -25.68
N ASP A 367 2.61 -23.86 -25.07
CA ASP A 367 3.70 -24.51 -25.80
C ASP A 367 3.24 -25.80 -26.56
N GLY A 368 1.97 -26.18 -26.39
CA GLY A 368 1.38 -27.36 -27.01
C GLY A 368 1.89 -28.68 -26.41
N SER A 369 2.71 -28.62 -25.35
CA SER A 369 3.19 -29.80 -24.66
C SER A 369 2.12 -30.40 -23.75
N GLU A 370 2.24 -31.71 -23.47
CA GLU A 370 1.36 -32.39 -22.49
C GLU A 370 1.45 -31.78 -21.08
N ASN A 371 2.46 -30.95 -20.82
CA ASN A 371 2.72 -30.33 -19.52
C ASN A 371 1.97 -29.00 -19.28
N ASN A 372 1.09 -28.57 -20.20
CA ASN A 372 0.36 -27.30 -20.11
C ASN A 372 1.27 -26.10 -19.78
N SER A 373 2.48 -26.09 -20.29
CA SER A 373 3.41 -24.99 -20.13
C SER A 373 3.00 -23.82 -21.03
N ILE A 374 3.25 -22.61 -20.55
CA ILE A 374 2.93 -21.37 -21.25
C ILE A 374 4.24 -20.68 -21.61
N ARG A 375 4.41 -20.37 -22.89
CA ARG A 375 5.55 -19.58 -23.41
C ARG A 375 5.29 -18.13 -23.11
N ILE A 376 6.18 -17.48 -22.35
CA ILE A 376 6.04 -16.06 -21.97
C ILE A 376 7.00 -15.20 -22.78
N PHE A 377 8.30 -15.45 -22.65
CA PHE A 377 9.35 -14.67 -23.29
C PHE A 377 10.25 -15.55 -24.12
N GLU A 378 10.52 -15.15 -25.35
CA GLU A 378 11.55 -15.76 -26.19
C GLU A 378 12.95 -15.30 -25.74
N LYS A 379 13.99 -15.92 -26.30
CA LYS A 379 15.38 -15.50 -26.10
C LYS A 379 15.54 -14.00 -26.35
N GLY A 380 16.06 -13.27 -25.38
CA GLY A 380 16.26 -11.82 -25.48
C GLY A 380 16.20 -11.11 -24.15
N LYS A 381 16.22 -9.78 -24.23
CA LYS A 381 16.11 -8.91 -23.06
C LYS A 381 14.77 -8.21 -23.05
N TYR A 382 14.19 -8.10 -21.86
CA TYR A 382 12.90 -7.45 -21.63
C TYR A 382 13.03 -6.42 -20.51
N LEU A 383 12.62 -5.19 -20.76
CA LEU A 383 12.53 -4.14 -19.77
C LEU A 383 11.09 -4.07 -19.27
N ILE A 384 10.89 -4.27 -18.00
CA ILE A 384 9.57 -4.29 -17.34
C ILE A 384 9.50 -3.12 -16.35
N LYS A 385 8.49 -2.26 -16.48
CA LYS A 385 8.17 -1.20 -15.54
C LYS A 385 6.81 -1.48 -14.91
N TYR A 386 6.73 -1.39 -13.59
CA TYR A 386 5.45 -1.48 -12.88
C TYR A 386 4.95 -0.08 -12.55
N VAL A 387 4.04 0.46 -13.39
CA VAL A 387 3.63 1.87 -13.36
C VAL A 387 2.55 2.19 -12.31
N ASN A 388 1.98 1.18 -11.67
CA ASN A 388 1.02 1.38 -10.58
C ASN A 388 1.68 1.62 -9.21
N SER A 389 3.01 1.70 -9.14
CA SER A 389 3.75 2.06 -7.94
C SER A 389 4.82 3.08 -8.27
N LEU A 390 5.04 4.01 -7.37
CA LEU A 390 6.13 4.96 -7.44
C LEU A 390 7.19 4.64 -6.40
N ILE A 391 8.44 4.91 -6.73
CA ILE A 391 9.55 4.82 -5.78
C ILE A 391 10.23 6.19 -5.65
N PRO A 392 10.59 6.61 -4.43
CA PRO A 392 11.33 7.85 -4.23
C PRO A 392 12.61 7.86 -5.05
N ASN A 393 13.00 9.03 -5.56
CA ASN A 393 14.23 9.19 -6.36
C ASN A 393 15.47 8.56 -5.71
N ARG A 394 15.55 8.63 -4.39
CA ARG A 394 16.66 8.06 -3.60
C ARG A 394 16.66 6.53 -3.50
N LEU A 395 15.54 5.87 -3.80
CA LEU A 395 15.36 4.42 -3.74
C LEU A 395 15.36 3.76 -5.12
N GLN A 396 15.49 4.53 -6.19
CA GLN A 396 15.48 4.00 -7.54
C GLN A 396 16.69 3.10 -7.79
N VAL A 397 16.43 1.86 -8.20
CA VAL A 397 17.46 0.88 -8.57
C VAL A 397 17.98 1.16 -9.98
N ILE A 398 17.08 1.54 -10.89
CA ILE A 398 17.43 2.04 -12.22
C ILE A 398 17.33 3.56 -12.20
N ALA A 399 18.42 4.24 -12.56
CA ALA A 399 18.46 5.69 -12.57
C ALA A 399 17.37 6.27 -13.49
N ASP A 400 16.76 7.38 -13.05
CA ASP A 400 15.74 8.14 -13.76
C ASP A 400 14.40 7.41 -14.02
N SER A 401 14.15 6.28 -13.38
CA SER A 401 12.84 5.64 -13.41
C SER A 401 12.08 5.84 -12.09
N PRO A 402 10.96 6.56 -12.07
CA PRO A 402 10.13 6.70 -10.87
C PRO A 402 9.35 5.41 -10.53
N TYR A 403 9.47 4.39 -11.36
CA TYR A 403 8.76 3.13 -11.23
C TYR A 403 9.69 1.97 -10.87
N PRO A 404 9.20 0.96 -10.11
CA PRO A 404 9.89 -0.32 -9.99
C PRO A 404 10.21 -0.87 -11.38
N THR A 405 11.47 -1.04 -11.68
CA THR A 405 11.93 -1.43 -13.03
C THR A 405 12.83 -2.65 -12.92
N THR A 406 12.59 -3.60 -13.81
CA THR A 406 13.33 -4.87 -13.88
C THR A 406 13.72 -5.17 -15.31
N ILE A 407 14.88 -5.79 -15.49
CA ILE A 407 15.30 -6.39 -16.75
C ILE A 407 15.28 -7.89 -16.56
N ILE A 408 14.57 -8.57 -17.46
CA ILE A 408 14.60 -10.03 -17.58
C ILE A 408 15.39 -10.37 -18.84
N GLU A 409 16.45 -11.17 -18.70
CA GLU A 409 17.25 -11.68 -19.81
C GLU A 409 17.04 -13.18 -19.94
N VAL A 410 16.39 -13.63 -21.03
CA VAL A 410 16.22 -15.04 -21.36
C VAL A 410 17.39 -15.48 -22.23
N LYS A 411 18.21 -16.40 -21.73
CA LYS A 411 19.50 -16.78 -22.36
C LYS A 411 19.36 -17.84 -23.44
N ASN A 412 18.47 -18.80 -23.21
CA ASN A 412 18.30 -19.93 -24.08
C ASN A 412 16.83 -20.10 -24.40
N ASP A 413 16.54 -20.25 -25.72
CA ASP A 413 15.24 -20.58 -26.26
C ASP A 413 14.05 -19.74 -25.74
N VAL A 414 13.25 -20.25 -24.83
CA VAL A 414 12.02 -19.60 -24.35
C VAL A 414 11.87 -19.75 -22.84
N LEU A 415 11.32 -18.74 -22.19
CA LEU A 415 10.91 -18.83 -20.78
C LEU A 415 9.53 -19.47 -20.70
N LEU A 416 9.46 -20.63 -20.07
CA LEU A 416 8.25 -21.37 -19.81
C LEU A 416 7.79 -21.19 -18.37
N VAL A 417 6.49 -21.07 -18.18
CA VAL A 417 5.83 -21.06 -16.87
C VAL A 417 4.66 -22.04 -16.86
N ASN A 418 4.26 -22.47 -15.68
CA ASN A 418 3.02 -23.23 -15.55
C ASN A 418 1.78 -22.31 -15.54
N GLY A 419 0.57 -22.88 -15.55
CA GLY A 419 -0.69 -22.13 -15.58
C GLY A 419 -0.95 -21.20 -14.40
N ILE A 420 -0.16 -21.28 -13.33
CA ILE A 420 -0.21 -20.39 -12.16
C ILE A 420 0.93 -19.36 -12.11
N GLY A 421 1.75 -19.29 -13.17
CA GLY A 421 2.82 -18.32 -13.31
C GLY A 421 4.13 -18.68 -12.59
N ASN A 422 4.33 -19.93 -12.18
CA ASN A 422 5.59 -20.37 -11.61
C ASN A 422 6.52 -20.90 -12.70
N VAL A 423 7.81 -20.56 -12.59
CA VAL A 423 8.86 -21.18 -13.41
C VAL A 423 9.22 -22.51 -12.78
N PRO A 424 9.17 -23.63 -13.54
CA PRO A 424 9.60 -24.92 -13.02
C PRO A 424 11.07 -24.87 -12.57
N SER A 425 11.37 -25.39 -11.40
CA SER A 425 12.67 -25.26 -10.70
C SER A 425 13.89 -25.73 -11.51
N LYS A 426 13.69 -26.60 -12.50
CA LYS A 426 14.76 -27.13 -13.36
C LYS A 426 14.98 -26.36 -14.67
N LEU A 427 14.20 -25.30 -14.95
CA LEU A 427 14.18 -24.59 -16.24
C LEU A 427 14.53 -23.09 -16.13
N SER A 428 15.25 -22.68 -15.11
CA SER A 428 15.67 -21.28 -14.99
C SER A 428 16.76 -20.96 -16.01
N ASN A 429 16.34 -20.57 -17.22
CA ASN A 429 17.19 -20.11 -18.32
C ASN A 429 17.20 -18.59 -18.47
N TYR A 430 16.85 -17.86 -17.41
CA TYR A 430 16.75 -16.41 -17.40
C TYR A 430 17.42 -15.80 -16.19
N GLU A 431 17.78 -14.55 -16.33
CA GLU A 431 18.33 -13.70 -15.27
C GLU A 431 17.46 -12.49 -15.05
N ARG A 432 17.44 -11.99 -13.80
CA ARG A 432 16.72 -10.78 -13.41
C ARG A 432 17.70 -9.76 -12.87
N HIS A 433 17.47 -8.48 -13.19
CA HIS A 433 18.22 -7.37 -12.66
C HIS A 433 17.27 -6.22 -12.32
N GLY A 434 17.42 -5.62 -11.17
CA GLY A 434 16.59 -4.51 -10.72
C GLY A 434 15.58 -4.91 -9.66
N TYR A 435 14.37 -4.31 -9.69
CA TYR A 435 13.42 -4.43 -8.59
C TYR A 435 13.04 -5.86 -8.21
N MET A 436 12.66 -6.70 -9.19
CA MET A 436 12.25 -8.07 -8.90
C MET A 436 13.40 -8.96 -8.41
N ASP A 437 14.66 -8.55 -8.64
CA ASP A 437 15.82 -9.28 -8.12
C ASP A 437 16.09 -8.99 -6.64
N THR A 438 15.53 -7.91 -6.10
CA THR A 438 15.59 -7.62 -4.67
C THR A 438 14.62 -8.47 -3.84
N GLN A 439 13.58 -9.03 -4.49
CA GLN A 439 12.58 -9.89 -3.88
C GLN A 439 13.04 -11.35 -3.93
N ARG A 440 13.09 -12.02 -2.80
CA ARG A 440 13.50 -13.42 -2.66
C ARG A 440 12.60 -14.13 -1.65
N ILE A 441 13.09 -15.15 -0.95
CA ILE A 441 12.27 -15.98 -0.05
C ILE A 441 11.47 -15.16 0.99
N ALA A 442 11.98 -14.00 1.41
CA ALA A 442 11.26 -13.14 2.35
C ALA A 442 9.99 -12.51 1.78
N ASP A 443 9.92 -12.36 0.45
CA ASP A 443 8.77 -11.81 -0.27
C ASP A 443 7.97 -12.87 -1.01
N GLU A 444 8.38 -14.14 -0.90
CA GLU A 444 7.70 -15.23 -1.58
C GLU A 444 6.34 -15.51 -0.94
N LEU A 445 5.34 -15.67 -1.79
CA LEU A 445 3.96 -15.92 -1.40
C LEU A 445 3.53 -17.30 -1.86
N PRO A 446 2.76 -18.03 -1.04
CA PRO A 446 2.22 -19.32 -1.45
C PRO A 446 1.36 -19.20 -2.70
N ILE A 447 1.25 -20.29 -3.45
CA ILE A 447 0.51 -20.32 -4.71
C ILE A 447 -0.97 -19.96 -4.52
N GLU A 448 -1.53 -20.23 -3.35
CA GLU A 448 -2.92 -19.92 -3.00
C GLU A 448 -3.16 -18.45 -2.63
N PHE A 449 -2.13 -17.62 -2.58
CA PHE A 449 -2.32 -16.22 -2.27
C PHE A 449 -3.21 -15.56 -3.32
N ASP A 450 -4.30 -14.97 -2.83
CA ASP A 450 -5.30 -14.27 -3.63
C ASP A 450 -5.28 -12.78 -3.28
N PRO A 451 -4.79 -11.91 -4.17
CA PRO A 451 -4.70 -10.48 -3.92
C PRO A 451 -6.07 -9.83 -3.68
N LEU A 452 -7.13 -10.31 -4.35
CA LEU A 452 -8.49 -9.76 -4.17
C LEU A 452 -9.06 -10.06 -2.79
N LYS A 453 -8.72 -11.21 -2.20
CA LYS A 453 -9.10 -11.51 -0.80
C LYS A 453 -8.34 -10.63 0.18
N ALA A 454 -7.05 -10.39 -0.06
CA ALA A 454 -6.26 -9.49 0.76
C ALA A 454 -6.83 -8.07 0.71
N GLU A 455 -7.12 -7.55 -0.48
CA GLU A 455 -7.75 -6.23 -0.67
C GLU A 455 -9.10 -6.11 0.03
N ARG A 456 -9.93 -7.15 -0.04
CA ARG A 456 -11.23 -7.17 0.64
C ARG A 456 -11.08 -7.04 2.15
N LYS A 457 -10.21 -7.85 2.77
CA LYS A 457 -9.95 -7.81 4.22
C LYS A 457 -9.43 -6.45 4.66
N ILE A 458 -8.50 -5.86 3.89
CA ILE A 458 -7.96 -4.53 4.15
C ILE A 458 -9.09 -3.50 4.07
N SER A 459 -9.91 -3.54 3.02
CA SER A 459 -11.00 -2.59 2.81
C SER A 459 -12.09 -2.69 3.89
N GLU A 460 -12.44 -3.90 4.32
CA GLU A 460 -13.37 -4.14 5.42
C GLU A 460 -12.85 -3.53 6.74
N TYR A 461 -11.59 -3.77 7.06
CA TYR A 461 -10.96 -3.18 8.24
C TYR A 461 -10.97 -1.65 8.17
N LEU A 462 -10.55 -1.07 7.04
CA LEU A 462 -10.52 0.39 6.87
C LEU A 462 -11.90 1.00 7.02
N ARG A 463 -12.93 0.42 6.40
CA ARG A 463 -14.32 0.88 6.54
C ARG A 463 -14.79 0.85 7.99
N SER A 464 -14.38 -0.15 8.77
CA SER A 464 -14.71 -0.24 10.20
C SER A 464 -14.07 0.88 11.03
N LYS A 465 -13.08 1.56 10.48
CA LYS A 465 -12.33 2.66 11.12
C LYS A 465 -12.71 4.04 10.57
N LEU A 466 -13.83 4.16 9.86
CA LEU A 466 -14.33 5.43 9.33
C LEU A 466 -15.57 5.90 10.08
N GLY A 467 -15.74 7.21 10.18
CA GLY A 467 -16.89 7.86 10.74
C GLY A 467 -17.25 9.16 10.02
N THR A 468 -18.23 9.87 10.55
CA THR A 468 -18.78 11.10 9.98
C THR A 468 -18.91 12.16 11.07
N ILE A 469 -18.65 13.43 10.73
CA ILE A 469 -18.96 14.59 11.54
C ILE A 469 -20.06 15.37 10.81
N GLU A 470 -21.21 15.50 11.45
CA GLU A 470 -22.34 16.29 10.91
C GLU A 470 -22.75 17.38 11.91
N GLY A 471 -23.30 18.47 11.40
CA GLY A 471 -23.78 19.52 12.29
C GLY A 471 -24.50 20.68 11.60
N ILE A 472 -24.82 21.69 12.39
CA ILE A 472 -25.47 22.92 11.95
C ILE A 472 -24.68 24.11 12.47
N ILE A 473 -24.46 25.11 11.61
CA ILE A 473 -23.80 26.35 11.94
C ILE A 473 -24.85 27.47 12.02
N LEU A 474 -24.96 28.10 13.17
CA LEU A 474 -25.90 29.19 13.42
C LEU A 474 -25.19 30.46 13.92
N ASP A 475 -25.76 31.62 13.63
CA ASP A 475 -25.36 32.89 14.25
C ASP A 475 -25.66 32.83 15.76
N SER A 476 -24.71 33.24 16.59
CA SER A 476 -24.79 33.12 18.03
C SER A 476 -25.89 34.03 18.66
N LEU A 477 -26.24 35.12 18.00
CA LEU A 477 -27.22 36.10 18.48
C LEU A 477 -28.60 35.84 17.91
N THR A 478 -28.68 35.74 16.57
CA THR A 478 -29.94 35.63 15.84
C THR A 478 -30.45 34.20 15.73
N ARG A 479 -29.59 33.21 15.97
CA ARG A 479 -29.86 31.76 15.73
C ARG A 479 -30.20 31.43 14.29
N SER A 480 -29.98 32.34 13.36
CA SER A 480 -30.20 32.11 11.94
C SER A 480 -29.10 31.17 11.37
N PRO A 481 -29.42 30.30 10.41
CA PRO A 481 -28.43 29.45 9.78
C PRO A 481 -27.44 30.29 8.98
N ILE A 482 -26.17 29.87 9.00
CA ILE A 482 -25.08 30.50 8.23
C ILE A 482 -24.77 29.60 7.03
N ALA A 483 -25.13 30.10 5.86
CA ALA A 483 -24.86 29.42 4.59
C ALA A 483 -23.43 29.73 4.09
N GLY A 484 -22.79 28.72 3.41
CA GLY A 484 -21.48 28.93 2.78
C GLY A 484 -20.31 29.05 3.75
N ALA A 485 -20.50 28.77 5.05
CA ALA A 485 -19.38 28.71 5.98
C ALA A 485 -18.47 27.53 5.64
N GLU A 486 -17.16 27.77 5.63
CA GLU A 486 -16.15 26.73 5.43
C GLU A 486 -16.03 25.89 6.71
N VAL A 487 -16.13 24.58 6.57
CA VAL A 487 -15.97 23.62 7.67
C VAL A 487 -14.92 22.60 7.25
N PHE A 488 -13.87 22.44 8.02
CA PHE A 488 -12.77 21.57 7.63
C PHE A 488 -11.99 21.00 8.82
N ILE A 489 -11.32 19.87 8.58
CA ILE A 489 -10.34 19.32 9.49
C ILE A 489 -9.00 20.02 9.24
N ASN A 490 -8.43 20.58 10.29
CA ASN A 490 -7.18 21.33 10.21
C ASN A 490 -6.04 20.48 9.63
N ASN A 491 -5.27 21.08 8.72
CA ASN A 491 -4.14 20.46 8.03
C ASN A 491 -4.51 19.23 7.19
N SER A 492 -5.74 19.11 6.68
CA SER A 492 -6.19 17.99 5.84
C SER A 492 -6.73 18.45 4.49
N THR A 493 -7.12 17.51 3.64
CA THR A 493 -7.90 17.78 2.42
C THR A 493 -9.41 17.69 2.67
N ILE A 494 -9.83 17.36 3.90
CA ILE A 494 -11.23 17.13 4.25
C ILE A 494 -11.89 18.45 4.61
N HIS A 495 -12.73 18.96 3.72
CA HIS A 495 -13.46 20.21 3.89
C HIS A 495 -14.83 20.18 3.20
N THR A 496 -15.73 21.03 3.65
CA THR A 496 -17.06 21.24 3.06
C THR A 496 -17.54 22.66 3.31
N LYS A 497 -18.67 23.04 2.72
CA LYS A 497 -19.39 24.29 3.01
C LYS A 497 -20.77 23.98 3.55
N THR A 498 -21.26 24.84 4.42
CA THR A 498 -22.64 24.74 4.91
C THR A 498 -23.66 25.01 3.80
N SER A 499 -24.78 24.28 3.86
CA SER A 499 -25.94 24.49 3.02
C SER A 499 -26.68 25.81 3.36
N SER A 500 -27.74 26.15 2.61
CA SER A 500 -28.64 27.27 2.92
C SER A 500 -29.28 27.16 4.30
N GLU A 501 -29.41 25.93 4.83
CA GLU A 501 -29.94 25.65 6.17
C GLU A 501 -28.84 25.59 7.24
N GLY A 502 -27.62 25.98 6.91
CA GLY A 502 -26.47 25.96 7.82
C GLY A 502 -25.95 24.55 8.11
N ARG A 503 -26.43 23.50 7.43
CA ARG A 503 -26.01 22.10 7.65
C ARG A 503 -24.70 21.79 6.97
N TYR A 504 -23.87 20.96 7.60
CA TYR A 504 -22.65 20.40 7.04
C TYR A 504 -22.50 18.92 7.35
N SER A 505 -21.78 18.21 6.50
CA SER A 505 -21.37 16.80 6.69
C SER A 505 -19.94 16.61 6.15
N LEU A 506 -19.08 16.01 6.95
CA LEU A 506 -17.75 15.55 6.60
C LEU A 506 -17.74 14.04 6.79
N THR A 507 -17.56 13.28 5.71
CA THR A 507 -17.65 11.80 5.69
C THR A 507 -16.28 11.17 5.52
N ASP A 508 -16.22 9.84 5.73
CA ASP A 508 -15.04 9.01 5.50
C ASP A 508 -13.80 9.45 6.29
N ILE A 509 -14.04 9.94 7.50
CA ILE A 509 -12.98 10.40 8.39
C ILE A 509 -12.55 9.21 9.25
N PRO A 510 -11.25 8.83 9.28
CA PRO A 510 -10.76 7.82 10.20
C PRO A 510 -11.02 8.17 11.66
N LEU A 511 -11.23 7.16 12.50
CA LEU A 511 -11.55 7.34 13.90
C LEU A 511 -10.44 8.14 14.62
N GLY A 512 -10.83 9.07 15.48
CA GLY A 512 -9.86 9.89 16.21
C GLY A 512 -10.43 11.19 16.75
N ILE A 513 -9.55 12.04 17.25
CA ILE A 513 -9.86 13.41 17.63
C ILE A 513 -9.16 14.35 16.64
N TYR A 514 -9.93 15.25 16.09
CA TYR A 514 -9.46 16.21 15.10
C TYR A 514 -9.77 17.65 15.53
N ASP A 515 -8.96 18.58 15.04
CA ASP A 515 -9.19 20.01 15.15
C ASP A 515 -10.13 20.43 14.01
N LEU A 516 -11.42 20.56 14.33
CA LEU A 516 -12.44 21.03 13.40
C LEU A 516 -12.42 22.56 13.42
N ILE A 517 -12.30 23.14 12.24
CA ILE A 517 -12.29 24.59 12.05
C ILE A 517 -13.54 24.99 11.28
N VAL A 518 -14.16 26.08 11.75
CA VAL A 518 -15.30 26.71 11.08
C VAL A 518 -15.03 28.19 10.87
N SER A 519 -15.17 28.63 9.64
CA SER A 519 -14.99 30.01 9.20
C SER A 519 -16.18 30.48 8.40
N GLY A 520 -16.82 31.54 8.83
CA GLY A 520 -17.89 32.24 8.13
C GLY A 520 -17.50 33.71 7.83
N LYS A 521 -17.88 34.21 6.66
CA LYS A 521 -17.59 35.63 6.31
C LYS A 521 -18.26 36.58 7.30
N GLY A 522 -17.46 37.41 7.97
CA GLY A 522 -17.92 38.32 9.00
C GLY A 522 -18.07 37.71 10.38
N TYR A 523 -17.62 36.49 10.59
CA TYR A 523 -17.66 35.79 11.87
C TYR A 523 -16.26 35.46 12.39
N ASN A 524 -16.15 35.25 13.69
CA ASN A 524 -14.92 34.76 14.30
C ASN A 524 -14.68 33.31 13.96
N LEU A 525 -13.43 32.95 13.74
CA LEU A 525 -13.01 31.58 13.51
C LEU A 525 -13.24 30.72 14.76
N ILE A 526 -13.79 29.53 14.59
CA ILE A 526 -13.92 28.55 15.67
C ILE A 526 -12.91 27.42 15.44
N HIS A 527 -12.19 27.05 16.48
CA HIS A 527 -11.44 25.81 16.63
C HIS A 527 -12.15 24.94 17.63
N ARG A 528 -12.46 23.71 17.24
CA ARG A 528 -13.11 22.75 18.10
C ARG A 528 -12.51 21.36 17.95
N ASN A 529 -12.18 20.75 19.09
CA ASN A 529 -11.82 19.33 19.12
C ASN A 529 -13.07 18.49 18.87
N SER A 530 -13.10 17.72 17.79
CA SER A 530 -14.22 16.86 17.41
C SER A 530 -13.78 15.41 17.41
N PHE A 531 -14.59 14.55 18.04
CA PHE A 531 -14.42 13.11 17.99
C PHE A 531 -15.02 12.57 16.71
N VAL A 532 -14.35 11.63 16.11
CA VAL A 532 -14.88 10.80 15.02
C VAL A 532 -14.94 9.38 15.54
N CYS A 533 -16.14 8.85 15.66
CA CYS A 533 -16.41 7.48 16.08
C CYS A 533 -17.04 6.70 14.93
N GLN A 534 -17.15 5.38 15.08
CA GLN A 534 -17.79 4.53 14.09
C GLN A 534 -19.30 4.87 13.97
N GLY A 535 -19.76 5.10 12.74
CA GLY A 535 -21.16 5.43 12.46
C GLY A 535 -21.43 6.94 12.36
N LYS A 536 -22.70 7.34 12.47
CA LYS A 536 -23.14 8.74 12.47
C LYS A 536 -23.15 9.25 13.89
N ASP A 537 -22.09 9.91 14.32
CA ASP A 537 -21.94 10.14 15.74
C ASP A 537 -22.28 11.55 16.25
N HIS A 538 -22.30 12.60 15.47
CA HIS A 538 -22.64 13.88 16.07
C HIS A 538 -23.30 14.88 15.11
N ILE A 539 -24.49 15.33 15.49
CA ILE A 539 -25.02 16.62 15.05
C ILE A 539 -24.60 17.66 16.08
N ASP A 540 -23.50 18.34 15.81
CA ASP A 540 -23.05 19.46 16.63
C ASP A 540 -23.66 20.77 16.13
N THR A 541 -24.36 21.48 17.01
CA THR A 541 -24.77 22.86 16.74
C THR A 541 -23.67 23.80 17.15
N LEU A 542 -23.02 24.46 16.18
CA LEU A 542 -21.99 25.44 16.44
C LEU A 542 -22.53 26.84 16.26
N LEU A 543 -22.17 27.73 17.19
CA LEU A 543 -22.62 29.11 17.21
C LEU A 543 -21.44 30.01 16.85
N LEU A 544 -21.51 30.66 15.69
CA LEU A 544 -20.53 31.66 15.28
C LEU A 544 -20.89 33.04 15.81
N ALA A 545 -19.96 33.66 16.50
CA ALA A 545 -20.09 35.05 16.93
C ALA A 545 -19.62 35.97 15.80
N GLN A 546 -20.41 37.02 15.54
CA GLN A 546 -20.04 38.02 14.55
C GLN A 546 -18.73 38.70 14.93
N ASN A 547 -17.88 38.89 13.96
CA ASN A 547 -16.65 39.62 14.15
C ASN A 547 -16.94 41.13 14.23
N LYS A 548 -16.98 41.63 15.46
CA LYS A 548 -17.17 43.05 15.74
C LYS A 548 -15.90 43.88 15.59
N SER A 549 -14.78 43.28 15.29
CA SER A 549 -13.54 44.02 15.02
C SER A 549 -13.80 44.90 13.81
N LYS A 550 -13.88 46.21 14.01
CA LYS A 550 -13.83 47.16 12.89
C LYS A 550 -12.53 46.86 12.14
N PHE A 551 -12.65 46.56 10.87
CA PHE A 551 -11.48 46.49 10.00
C PHE A 551 -10.76 47.83 10.06
N ILE A 552 -9.67 47.88 10.81
CA ILE A 552 -8.82 49.03 10.88
C ILE A 552 -8.01 49.02 9.59
N ALA A 553 -8.11 50.11 8.85
CA ALA A 553 -7.26 50.26 7.63
C ALA A 553 -5.77 50.10 8.02
N ASP A 554 -4.99 49.49 7.14
CA ASP A 554 -3.53 49.45 7.31
C ASP A 554 -3.02 50.79 7.85
N ILE A 555 -2.23 50.76 8.92
CA ILE A 555 -1.48 51.93 9.34
C ILE A 555 -0.55 52.34 8.16
N ASN A 556 -0.35 53.66 8.02
CA ASN A 556 0.63 54.20 7.06
C ASN A 556 2.05 53.74 7.43
N LEU A 557 2.36 52.47 7.15
CA LEU A 557 3.71 51.93 7.30
C LEU A 557 4.59 52.39 6.14
N LYS A 558 5.85 52.67 6.43
CA LYS A 558 6.85 52.73 5.39
C LYS A 558 6.94 51.39 4.67
N ILE A 559 7.21 51.42 3.38
CA ILE A 559 7.26 50.20 2.56
C ILE A 559 8.28 49.20 3.10
N GLU A 560 9.43 49.66 3.60
CA GLU A 560 10.49 48.85 4.17
C GLU A 560 9.99 48.11 5.42
N ASP A 561 9.26 48.77 6.32
CA ASP A 561 8.71 48.19 7.53
C ASP A 561 7.64 47.12 7.21
N ARG A 562 6.78 47.38 6.23
CA ARG A 562 5.78 46.42 5.76
C ARG A 562 6.44 45.15 5.19
N ILE A 563 7.46 45.30 4.37
CA ILE A 563 8.22 44.16 3.80
C ILE A 563 8.84 43.35 4.93
N LEU A 564 9.44 44.01 5.94
CA LEU A 564 10.04 43.35 7.10
C LEU A 564 9.01 42.52 7.89
N TYR A 565 7.86 43.12 8.24
CA TYR A 565 6.82 42.43 9.02
C TYR A 565 6.20 41.27 8.23
N LEU A 566 5.94 41.42 6.94
CA LEU A 566 5.45 40.34 6.09
C LEU A 566 6.50 39.22 5.94
N SER A 567 7.77 39.56 5.89
CA SER A 567 8.86 38.57 5.87
C SER A 567 8.89 37.73 7.16
N GLN A 568 8.74 38.38 8.33
CA GLN A 568 8.67 37.72 9.64
C GLN A 568 7.42 36.82 9.74
N PHE A 569 6.26 37.33 9.28
CA PHE A 569 5.02 36.56 9.20
C PHE A 569 5.19 35.30 8.33
N ARG A 570 5.72 35.47 7.11
CA ARG A 570 6.01 34.33 6.19
C ARG A 570 6.96 33.32 6.83
N HIS A 571 8.02 33.80 7.49
CA HIS A 571 8.98 32.91 8.12
C HIS A 571 8.33 32.05 9.22
N GLN A 572 7.46 32.64 10.01
CA GLN A 572 6.74 31.92 11.06
C GLN A 572 5.69 30.94 10.50
N LEU A 573 4.98 31.36 9.44
CA LEU A 573 3.92 30.57 8.82
C LEU A 573 4.49 29.35 8.06
N LEU A 574 5.55 29.56 7.28
CA LEU A 574 6.08 28.61 6.30
C LEU A 574 7.42 27.98 6.72
N GLY A 575 8.04 28.42 7.82
CA GLY A 575 9.37 28.02 8.24
C GLY A 575 10.46 28.71 7.42
N LYS A 576 11.55 27.97 7.07
CA LYS A 576 12.56 28.39 6.10
C LYS A 576 12.29 27.73 4.74
N PRO A 577 11.30 28.19 3.97
CA PRO A 577 11.04 27.62 2.67
C PRO A 577 12.17 28.02 1.73
N ASP A 578 12.56 27.10 0.87
CA ASP A 578 13.09 27.55 -0.41
C ASP A 578 11.97 28.38 -1.04
N SER A 579 12.18 29.67 -1.21
CA SER A 579 11.20 30.66 -1.70
C SER A 579 10.55 30.29 -3.05
N ARG A 580 11.05 29.25 -3.69
CA ARG A 580 10.56 28.67 -4.95
C ARG A 580 9.52 27.57 -4.76
N GLU A 581 9.35 27.02 -3.55
CA GLU A 581 8.43 25.90 -3.30
C GLU A 581 6.99 26.33 -3.05
N ILE A 582 6.78 27.48 -2.35
CA ILE A 582 5.44 27.98 -1.99
C ILE A 582 5.26 29.40 -2.52
N LYS A 583 4.19 29.59 -3.28
CA LYS A 583 3.76 30.91 -3.78
C LYS A 583 2.54 31.35 -2.99
N ILE A 584 2.58 32.53 -2.40
CA ILE A 584 1.41 33.21 -1.84
C ILE A 584 0.74 33.96 -2.98
N GLU A 585 -0.55 33.70 -3.21
CA GLU A 585 -1.28 34.27 -4.36
C GLU A 585 -1.92 35.63 -4.03
N ASN A 586 -2.34 35.82 -2.78
CA ASN A 586 -3.11 37.00 -2.35
C ASN A 586 -2.56 37.65 -1.07
N GLU A 587 -1.25 37.87 -0.98
CA GLU A 587 -0.60 38.44 0.21
C GLU A 587 -1.20 39.82 0.61
N TYR A 588 -1.84 40.52 -0.33
CA TYR A 588 -2.51 41.80 -0.09
C TYR A 588 -3.66 41.72 0.91
N VAL A 589 -4.18 40.52 1.22
CA VAL A 589 -5.24 40.35 2.26
C VAL A 589 -4.73 40.55 3.69
N ILE A 590 -3.41 40.49 3.90
CA ILE A 590 -2.80 40.68 5.21
C ILE A 590 -2.76 42.16 5.56
N ARG A 591 -3.45 42.54 6.63
CA ARG A 591 -3.46 43.87 7.22
C ARG A 591 -2.58 43.90 8.46
N ILE A 592 -1.82 44.96 8.64
CA ILE A 592 -0.93 45.14 9.78
C ILE A 592 -1.41 46.33 10.56
N ASN A 593 -1.66 46.16 11.86
CA ASN A 593 -2.16 47.19 12.78
C ASN A 593 -1.18 47.39 13.92
N GLU A 594 -1.09 48.60 14.43
CA GLU A 594 -0.36 48.95 15.66
C GLU A 594 -1.27 48.98 16.87
N GLU A 595 -0.90 48.20 17.87
CA GLU A 595 -1.62 48.20 19.16
C GLU A 595 -1.10 49.31 20.10
N LYS A 596 -1.92 49.70 21.06
CA LYS A 596 -1.58 50.74 22.04
C LYS A 596 -0.30 50.43 22.84
N ASN A 597 0.08 49.18 22.95
CA ASN A 597 1.27 48.72 23.66
C ASN A 597 2.54 48.71 22.79
N GLY A 598 2.42 49.12 21.50
CA GLY A 598 3.49 49.12 20.52
C GLY A 598 3.75 47.78 19.87
N ASN A 599 2.90 46.78 20.13
CA ASN A 599 2.91 45.50 19.39
C ASN A 599 2.27 45.68 18.00
N ARG A 600 2.53 44.76 17.09
CA ARG A 600 1.87 44.71 15.78
C ARG A 600 0.92 43.52 15.73
N SER A 601 -0.33 43.75 15.33
CA SER A 601 -1.26 42.67 15.04
C SER A 601 -1.51 42.53 13.56
N PHE A 602 -1.73 41.28 13.12
CA PHE A 602 -2.05 40.95 11.74
C PHE A 602 -3.51 40.48 11.68
N THR A 603 -4.25 40.96 10.69
CA THR A 603 -5.64 40.56 10.41
C THR A 603 -5.81 40.26 8.94
N MET A 604 -6.80 39.45 8.58
CA MET A 604 -7.17 39.10 7.23
C MET A 604 -8.69 39.13 7.05
N ASP A 605 -9.16 39.64 5.93
CA ASP A 605 -10.58 39.70 5.57
C ASP A 605 -11.02 38.40 4.84
N GLU A 606 -10.09 37.76 4.20
CA GLU A 606 -10.24 36.55 3.41
C GLU A 606 -9.09 35.56 3.73
N PRO A 607 -9.26 34.26 3.47
CA PRO A 607 -8.18 33.30 3.70
C PRO A 607 -6.96 33.62 2.83
N LEU A 608 -5.78 33.39 3.39
CA LEU A 608 -4.54 33.45 2.62
C LEU A 608 -4.44 32.23 1.70
N GLU A 609 -4.36 32.49 0.40
CA GLU A 609 -4.25 31.43 -0.61
C GLU A 609 -2.79 31.24 -1.02
N MET A 610 -2.36 30.00 -1.01
CA MET A 610 -1.00 29.61 -1.35
C MET A 610 -0.99 28.40 -2.29
N THR A 611 0.05 28.28 -3.10
CA THR A 611 0.23 27.16 -4.02
C THR A 611 1.61 26.54 -3.81
N THR A 612 1.68 25.21 -3.70
CA THR A 612 2.94 24.47 -3.64
C THR A 612 3.26 23.87 -4.99
N ARG A 613 4.35 24.28 -5.63
CA ARG A 613 4.77 23.75 -6.93
C ARG A 613 5.29 22.32 -6.85
N LYS A 614 5.99 22.01 -5.75
CA LYS A 614 6.64 20.71 -5.56
C LYS A 614 5.64 19.59 -5.25
N THR A 615 4.68 19.86 -4.36
CA THR A 615 3.71 18.86 -3.91
C THR A 615 2.32 19.04 -4.52
N GLY A 616 2.12 20.06 -5.38
CA GLY A 616 0.88 20.24 -6.16
C GLY A 616 -0.37 20.43 -5.30
N TYR A 617 -0.27 21.26 -4.24
CA TYR A 617 -1.43 21.61 -3.43
C TYR A 617 -1.71 23.12 -3.50
N LYS A 618 -2.99 23.47 -3.52
CA LYS A 618 -3.49 24.77 -3.14
C LYS A 618 -3.84 24.72 -1.65
N ILE A 619 -3.42 25.71 -0.87
CA ILE A 619 -3.62 25.78 0.58
C ILE A 619 -4.40 27.04 0.89
N LYS A 620 -5.49 26.92 1.65
CA LYS A 620 -6.22 28.05 2.20
C LYS A 620 -5.98 28.11 3.69
N PHE A 621 -5.38 29.20 4.14
CA PHE A 621 -5.07 29.44 5.54
C PHE A 621 -5.99 30.53 6.12
N PHE A 622 -6.63 30.22 7.23
CA PHE A 622 -7.56 31.06 7.96
C PHE A 622 -6.89 31.55 9.24
N LEU A 623 -6.68 32.84 9.34
CA LEU A 623 -6.04 33.46 10.49
C LEU A 623 -7.05 33.66 11.62
N GLN A 624 -6.75 33.16 12.81
CA GLN A 624 -7.49 33.45 14.03
C GLN A 624 -6.88 34.65 14.74
N ARG A 625 -5.57 34.63 14.93
CA ARG A 625 -4.82 35.67 15.59
C ARG A 625 -3.36 35.66 15.20
N ALA A 626 -2.76 36.81 14.95
CA ALA A 626 -1.32 36.92 14.85
C ALA A 626 -0.85 38.27 15.43
N PHE A 627 0.30 38.19 16.09
CA PHE A 627 0.91 39.40 16.66
C PHE A 627 2.43 39.28 16.73
N LEU A 628 3.09 40.38 16.54
CA LEU A 628 4.53 40.59 16.73
C LEU A 628 4.73 41.43 18.00
N THR A 629 5.41 40.86 18.98
CA THR A 629 5.71 41.60 20.21
C THR A 629 6.94 42.48 20.02
N LYS A 630 6.95 43.65 20.62
CA LYS A 630 8.08 44.60 20.53
C LYS A 630 9.39 44.03 21.10
N ILE A 631 9.33 43.01 21.96
CA ILE A 631 10.46 42.42 22.67
C ILE A 631 11.05 41.25 21.89
N SER A 632 10.23 40.47 21.20
CA SER A 632 10.68 39.34 20.40
C SER A 632 10.44 39.63 18.93
N ASN A 633 11.44 39.50 18.09
CA ASN A 633 11.28 39.62 16.64
C ASN A 633 10.50 38.46 16.00
N ASN A 634 9.81 37.63 16.80
CA ASN A 634 9.05 36.50 16.34
C ASN A 634 7.57 36.79 16.31
N VAL A 635 6.91 36.51 15.20
CA VAL A 635 5.45 36.57 15.06
C VAL A 635 4.84 35.35 15.70
N SER A 636 3.87 35.50 16.58
CA SER A 636 3.00 34.42 17.04
C SER A 636 1.79 34.34 16.10
N ILE A 637 1.50 33.18 15.54
CA ILE A 637 0.37 32.97 14.61
C ILE A 637 -0.51 31.85 15.12
N GLU A 638 -1.80 32.07 15.17
CA GLU A 638 -2.84 31.08 15.44
C GLU A 638 -3.82 31.07 14.28
N GLY A 639 -4.17 29.91 13.78
CA GLY A 639 -5.06 29.72 12.64
C GLY A 639 -5.09 28.28 12.19
N GLY A 640 -5.76 28.02 11.10
CA GLY A 640 -5.79 26.69 10.52
C GLY A 640 -5.90 26.72 9.01
N CYS A 641 -5.60 25.60 8.38
CA CYS A 641 -5.64 25.49 6.93
C CYS A 641 -6.20 24.16 6.46
N TYR A 642 -6.63 24.17 5.22
CA TYR A 642 -6.89 22.93 4.47
C TYR A 642 -6.21 22.97 3.11
N PHE A 643 -6.09 21.78 2.51
CA PHE A 643 -5.41 21.54 1.25
C PHE A 643 -6.41 21.14 0.18
N GLU A 644 -6.25 21.69 -1.01
CA GLU A 644 -6.93 21.24 -2.24
C GLU A 644 -5.88 20.70 -3.19
N SER A 645 -6.05 19.48 -3.71
CA SER A 645 -5.11 18.95 -4.71
C SER A 645 -5.28 19.71 -6.02
N LEU A 646 -4.15 20.11 -6.60
CA LEU A 646 -4.12 20.76 -7.91
C LEU A 646 -4.16 19.76 -9.07
N ASP A 647 -4.60 18.52 -8.80
CA ASP A 647 -4.64 17.46 -9.81
C ASP A 647 -5.44 17.93 -11.03
N THR A 648 -4.70 18.35 -12.03
CA THR A 648 -5.17 18.45 -13.39
C THR A 648 -5.38 17.03 -13.91
N LEU A 649 -6.20 16.86 -14.94
CA LEU A 649 -6.62 15.61 -15.59
C LEU A 649 -5.49 14.60 -15.93
N PHE A 650 -4.23 14.99 -15.74
CA PHE A 650 -3.04 14.14 -15.85
C PHE A 650 -2.34 14.11 -14.49
N GLN A 651 -2.32 12.97 -13.83
CA GLN A 651 -1.47 12.74 -12.64
C GLN A 651 -0.02 13.02 -13.05
N ASP A 652 0.52 14.13 -12.55
CA ASP A 652 1.92 14.45 -12.78
C ASP A 652 2.77 13.54 -11.88
N THR A 653 3.34 12.50 -12.48
CA THR A 653 4.22 11.54 -11.80
C THR A 653 5.33 12.24 -11.01
N PHE A 654 5.78 13.40 -11.48
CA PHE A 654 6.80 14.18 -10.80
C PHE A 654 6.30 14.75 -9.45
N ILE A 655 5.06 15.23 -9.42
CA ILE A 655 4.41 15.71 -8.18
C ILE A 655 4.27 14.55 -7.18
N GLU A 656 3.82 13.40 -7.62
CA GLU A 656 3.64 12.23 -6.75
C GLU A 656 4.97 11.72 -6.19
N VAL A 657 6.02 11.66 -6.98
CA VAL A 657 7.38 11.33 -6.51
C VAL A 657 7.87 12.34 -5.47
N ASN A 658 7.63 13.63 -5.70
CA ASN A 658 7.99 14.66 -4.74
C ASN A 658 7.20 14.56 -3.42
N ARG A 659 5.90 14.26 -3.49
CA ARG A 659 5.07 13.98 -2.29
C ARG A 659 5.65 12.80 -1.51
N LEU A 660 6.01 11.73 -2.19
CA LEU A 660 6.63 10.55 -1.58
C LEU A 660 7.98 10.89 -0.94
N ASP A 661 8.84 11.67 -1.59
CA ASP A 661 10.12 12.12 -1.04
C ASP A 661 9.96 12.99 0.22
N VAL A 662 8.90 13.81 0.26
CA VAL A 662 8.56 14.61 1.46
C VAL A 662 8.02 13.73 2.58
N TYR A 663 7.21 12.73 2.23
CA TYR A 663 6.60 11.80 3.19
C TYR A 663 7.62 10.95 3.91
N GLU A 664 8.56 10.35 3.17
CA GLU A 664 9.53 9.43 3.74
C GLU A 664 10.45 10.09 4.77
N GLY A 665 10.51 9.47 5.94
CA GLY A 665 11.28 9.97 7.09
C GLY A 665 10.67 11.21 7.75
N SER A 666 9.45 11.62 7.35
CA SER A 666 8.69 12.68 8.02
C SER A 666 8.10 12.20 9.36
N GLN A 667 7.62 13.14 10.16
CA GLN A 667 6.88 12.84 11.37
C GLN A 667 5.62 12.02 11.06
N LEU A 668 4.89 12.33 9.99
CA LEU A 668 3.68 11.61 9.57
C LEU A 668 4.00 10.15 9.22
N ASN A 669 5.07 9.91 8.45
CA ASN A 669 5.55 8.56 8.15
C ASN A 669 5.91 7.79 9.44
N PHE A 670 6.69 8.41 10.34
CA PHE A 670 7.08 7.79 11.60
C PHE A 670 5.88 7.39 12.47
N LEU A 671 4.92 8.29 12.66
CA LEU A 671 3.74 8.05 13.49
C LEU A 671 2.86 6.93 12.91
N ARG A 672 2.68 6.89 11.58
CA ARG A 672 1.98 5.80 10.91
C ARG A 672 2.74 4.48 11.01
N ALA A 673 4.05 4.51 10.77
CA ALA A 673 4.90 3.34 10.92
C ALA A 673 4.85 2.76 12.34
N LEU A 674 4.75 3.63 13.34
CA LEU A 674 4.59 3.23 14.74
C LEU A 674 3.19 2.66 15.00
N LEU A 675 2.13 3.33 14.52
CA LEU A 675 0.73 2.91 14.66
C LEU A 675 0.49 1.49 14.09
N TYR A 676 1.06 1.20 12.93
CA TYR A 676 0.91 -0.07 12.24
C TYR A 676 2.06 -1.06 12.51
N SER A 677 2.91 -0.80 13.51
CA SER A 677 4.07 -1.64 13.87
C SER A 677 5.03 -1.91 12.70
N ARG A 678 5.17 -0.95 11.78
CA ARG A 678 5.98 -1.04 10.55
C ARG A 678 7.29 -0.23 10.62
N THR A 679 7.74 0.15 11.80
CA THR A 679 8.90 1.03 11.97
C THR A 679 10.15 0.49 11.30
N LYS A 680 10.46 -0.80 11.46
CA LYS A 680 11.64 -1.43 10.82
C LYS A 680 11.52 -1.45 9.29
N GLU A 681 10.34 -1.78 8.78
CA GLU A 681 10.04 -1.80 7.34
C GLU A 681 10.24 -0.41 6.73
N GLN A 682 9.81 0.63 7.45
CA GLN A 682 9.97 2.03 7.05
C GLN A 682 11.35 2.62 7.42
N GLY A 683 12.30 1.80 7.83
CA GLY A 683 13.66 2.22 8.13
C GLY A 683 13.85 2.95 9.46
N PHE A 684 12.85 2.93 10.36
CA PHE A 684 12.95 3.54 11.68
C PHE A 684 13.43 2.56 12.75
N SER A 685 14.33 3.04 13.62
CA SER A 685 14.75 2.34 14.84
C SER A 685 14.66 3.31 16.03
N LEU A 686 14.23 2.79 17.17
CA LEU A 686 14.01 3.57 18.39
C LEU A 686 15.05 3.18 19.45
N PHE A 687 15.66 4.16 20.08
CA PHE A 687 16.73 3.95 21.08
C PHE A 687 16.48 4.75 22.35
N VAL A 688 16.78 4.12 23.49
CA VAL A 688 16.74 4.78 24.80
C VAL A 688 18.15 4.84 25.37
N THR A 689 18.55 6.01 25.90
CA THR A 689 19.82 6.22 26.55
C THR A 689 19.82 5.71 28.00
N LYS A 690 20.97 5.33 28.54
CA LYS A 690 21.11 4.60 29.82
C LYS A 690 20.58 5.32 31.05
N ASP A 691 20.53 6.63 31.06
CA ASP A 691 20.02 7.41 32.20
C ASP A 691 18.51 7.19 32.45
N SER A 692 17.80 6.67 31.43
CA SER A 692 16.37 6.29 31.47
C SER A 692 16.16 4.76 31.64
N THR A 693 17.23 3.96 31.74
CA THR A 693 17.14 2.51 31.49
C THR A 693 16.81 1.66 32.71
N ALA A 694 17.01 2.12 33.96
CA ALA A 694 16.73 1.31 35.14
C ALA A 694 15.24 0.94 35.27
N THR A 695 14.36 1.84 34.87
CA THR A 695 12.90 1.64 34.82
C THR A 695 12.39 1.08 33.47
N THR A 696 13.17 1.18 32.39
CA THR A 696 12.72 0.87 31.03
C THR A 696 12.89 -0.58 30.63
N LYS A 697 13.91 -1.28 31.16
CA LYS A 697 14.22 -2.67 30.77
C LYS A 697 13.11 -3.67 31.02
N ASN A 698 12.32 -3.47 32.08
CA ASN A 698 11.24 -4.36 32.47
C ASN A 698 9.87 -3.90 31.96
N LYS A 699 9.74 -2.68 31.41
CA LYS A 699 8.46 -2.11 31.02
C LYS A 699 8.23 -2.13 29.49
N TYR A 700 9.32 -2.21 28.70
CA TYR A 700 9.22 -2.18 27.23
C TYR A 700 10.08 -3.27 26.60
N PRO A 701 9.59 -3.93 25.53
CA PRO A 701 10.39 -4.87 24.76
C PRO A 701 11.62 -4.19 24.19
N SER A 702 12.80 -4.72 24.47
CA SER A 702 14.04 -4.03 24.14
C SER A 702 15.22 -4.99 23.92
N ARG A 703 16.17 -4.57 23.09
CA ARG A 703 17.42 -5.28 22.81
C ARG A 703 18.62 -4.38 23.07
N ILE A 704 19.61 -4.88 23.80
CA ILE A 704 20.87 -4.15 24.05
C ILE A 704 21.73 -4.19 22.79
N LYS A 705 22.01 -3.05 22.18
CA LYS A 705 22.87 -2.93 20.98
C LYS A 705 24.32 -2.57 21.33
N LYS A 706 24.51 -1.67 22.31
CA LYS A 706 25.85 -1.23 22.80
C LYS A 706 25.78 -1.02 24.30
N LYS A 707 26.98 -0.87 24.95
CA LYS A 707 27.09 -0.70 26.38
C LYS A 707 26.17 0.37 27.01
N ASN A 708 25.74 1.38 26.20
CA ASN A 708 24.95 2.53 26.63
C ASN A 708 23.67 2.77 25.82
N GLU A 709 23.28 1.88 24.90
CA GLU A 709 22.10 2.04 24.05
C GLU A 709 21.21 0.80 24.11
N VAL A 710 19.92 1.03 24.30
CA VAL A 710 18.88 -0.01 24.29
C VAL A 710 17.93 0.30 23.15
N GLU A 711 17.84 -0.61 22.18
CA GLU A 711 16.86 -0.54 21.10
C GLU A 711 15.52 -1.03 21.61
N LEU A 712 14.48 -0.23 21.41
CA LEU A 712 13.10 -0.64 21.64
C LEU A 712 12.63 -1.54 20.48
N LEU A 713 11.86 -2.57 20.81
CA LEU A 713 11.25 -3.47 19.82
C LEU A 713 9.78 -3.04 19.60
N PRO A 714 9.47 -2.35 18.50
CA PRO A 714 8.12 -1.81 18.27
C PRO A 714 7.03 -2.87 18.22
N GLU A 715 7.36 -4.09 17.82
CA GLU A 715 6.43 -5.22 17.68
C GLU A 715 5.81 -5.66 19.02
N GLY A 716 6.45 -5.35 20.13
CA GLY A 716 5.98 -5.70 21.45
C GLY A 716 5.48 -4.51 22.27
N LEU A 717 5.30 -3.35 21.68
CA LEU A 717 4.73 -2.18 22.36
C LEU A 717 3.26 -2.41 22.68
N THR A 718 2.80 -1.80 23.78
CA THR A 718 1.40 -1.86 24.19
C THR A 718 0.59 -0.81 23.45
N PHE A 719 -0.46 -1.26 22.78
CA PHE A 719 -1.45 -0.43 22.10
C PHE A 719 -2.75 -0.44 22.89
N ILE A 720 -3.31 0.73 23.14
CA ILE A 720 -4.59 0.91 23.85
C ILE A 720 -5.52 1.66 22.89
N GLU A 721 -6.51 0.95 22.37
CA GLU A 721 -7.53 1.57 21.52
C GLU A 721 -8.50 2.39 22.36
N GLY A 722 -8.84 3.56 21.89
CA GLY A 722 -9.75 4.48 22.55
C GLY A 722 -10.49 5.37 21.56
N LYS A 723 -11.53 6.07 22.04
CA LYS A 723 -12.28 7.04 21.20
C LYS A 723 -11.40 8.15 20.60
N ALA A 724 -10.28 8.44 21.23
CA ALA A 724 -9.33 9.47 20.80
C ALA A 724 -8.30 8.98 19.76
N GLY A 725 -8.38 7.75 19.32
CA GLY A 725 -7.36 7.05 18.55
C GLY A 725 -6.62 6.01 19.38
N THR A 726 -5.50 5.52 18.86
CA THR A 726 -4.69 4.51 19.53
C THR A 726 -3.60 5.15 20.37
N THR A 727 -3.57 4.85 21.66
CA THR A 727 -2.48 5.23 22.55
C THR A 727 -1.40 4.17 22.54
N ILE A 728 -0.16 4.57 22.23
CA ILE A 728 1.01 3.71 22.22
C ILE A 728 1.87 4.07 23.42
N LEU A 729 2.11 3.10 24.31
CA LEU A 729 2.96 3.31 25.47
C LEU A 729 4.42 3.35 25.05
N LEU A 730 5.12 4.44 25.39
CA LEU A 730 6.49 4.72 25.01
C LEU A 730 7.24 5.39 26.17
N PRO A 731 8.58 5.26 26.23
CA PRO A 731 9.40 5.99 27.17
C PRO A 731 9.27 7.50 27.00
N ARG A 732 9.40 8.25 28.10
CA ARG A 732 9.29 9.72 28.06
C ARG A 732 10.31 10.42 27.14
N ARG A 733 11.46 9.81 26.89
CA ARG A 733 12.48 10.33 25.99
C ARG A 733 13.15 9.20 25.24
N PHE A 734 13.21 9.28 23.93
CA PHE A 734 13.89 8.31 23.07
C PHE A 734 14.39 8.96 21.79
N GLU A 735 15.41 8.36 21.18
CA GLU A 735 15.97 8.76 19.89
C GLU A 735 15.36 7.90 18.79
N VAL A 736 14.91 8.52 17.74
CA VAL A 736 14.45 7.87 16.51
C VAL A 736 15.51 8.03 15.46
N ARG A 737 15.96 6.94 14.88
CA ARG A 737 16.89 6.89 13.76
C ARG A 737 16.15 6.42 12.53
N HIS A 738 16.16 7.21 11.48
CA HIS A 738 15.68 6.84 10.18
C HIS A 738 16.87 6.56 9.26
N THR A 739 17.05 5.30 8.88
CA THR A 739 18.15 4.86 8.00
C THR A 739 17.63 4.76 6.57
N LEU A 740 18.17 5.58 5.71
CA LEU A 740 17.92 5.54 4.27
C LEU A 740 18.64 4.34 3.63
N PRO A 741 18.21 3.86 2.47
CA PRO A 741 18.86 2.75 1.75
C PRO A 741 20.33 3.00 1.41
N ASN A 742 20.74 4.28 1.26
CA ASN A 742 22.14 4.67 1.07
C ASN A 742 22.97 4.68 2.37
N LEU A 743 22.49 4.06 3.44
CA LEU A 743 23.08 3.99 4.78
C LEU A 743 23.24 5.33 5.52
N GLN A 744 22.73 6.43 4.98
CA GLN A 744 22.65 7.69 5.72
C GLN A 744 21.58 7.60 6.80
N THR A 745 21.96 7.92 8.03
CA THR A 745 21.04 7.90 9.17
C THR A 745 20.70 9.31 9.62
N LYS A 746 19.41 9.65 9.58
CA LYS A 746 18.89 10.88 10.17
C LYS A 746 18.39 10.60 11.59
N LYS A 747 18.67 11.51 12.51
CA LYS A 747 18.34 11.36 13.93
C LYS A 747 17.36 12.42 14.40
N SER A 748 16.43 12.00 15.26
CA SER A 748 15.52 12.88 15.96
C SER A 748 15.33 12.42 17.39
N THR A 749 15.20 13.35 18.32
CA THR A 749 14.85 13.05 19.71
C THR A 749 13.39 13.35 19.93
N VAL A 750 12.67 12.41 20.51
CA VAL A 750 11.27 12.52 20.87
C VAL A 750 11.17 12.63 22.40
N ILE A 751 10.47 13.65 22.88
CA ILE A 751 10.23 13.91 24.29
C ILE A 751 8.74 13.94 24.55
N LEU A 752 8.24 13.05 25.41
CA LEU A 752 6.84 12.94 25.76
C LEU A 752 6.59 13.60 27.14
N LYS A 753 5.47 14.32 27.26
CA LYS A 753 4.99 14.86 28.55
C LYS A 753 4.20 13.82 29.38
N GLY A 754 4.11 12.58 28.90
CA GLY A 754 3.41 11.45 29.54
C GLY A 754 4.05 10.10 29.23
N GLU A 755 3.37 9.00 29.53
CA GLU A 755 3.85 7.61 29.32
C GLU A 755 3.42 7.03 27.96
N GLY A 756 3.14 7.83 26.96
CA GLY A 756 2.76 7.38 25.64
C GLY A 756 2.25 8.51 24.75
N ILE A 757 1.90 8.16 23.55
CA ILE A 757 1.32 9.06 22.55
C ILE A 757 0.00 8.50 22.04
N THR A 758 -0.99 9.36 21.84
CA THR A 758 -2.25 8.99 21.20
C THR A 758 -2.23 9.49 19.76
N ILE A 759 -2.43 8.58 18.84
CA ILE A 759 -2.35 8.78 17.39
C ILE A 759 -3.71 8.43 16.78
N SER A 760 -4.24 9.28 15.91
CA SER A 760 -5.44 8.97 15.11
C SER A 760 -5.12 7.91 14.04
N GLU A 761 -6.14 7.34 13.41
CA GLU A 761 -5.93 6.40 12.30
C GLU A 761 -5.27 7.05 11.05
N PHE A 762 -5.27 8.38 10.93
CA PHE A 762 -4.43 9.10 9.95
C PHE A 762 -2.94 9.14 10.31
N GLY A 763 -2.56 8.73 11.52
CA GLY A 763 -1.20 8.91 12.02
C GLY A 763 -0.94 10.33 12.52
N SER A 764 -1.98 11.14 12.74
CA SER A 764 -1.84 12.44 13.36
C SER A 764 -1.87 12.34 14.88
N LEU A 765 -1.13 13.22 15.55
CA LEU A 765 -1.15 13.32 17.00
C LEU A 765 -2.50 13.88 17.48
N SER A 766 -3.10 13.23 18.45
CA SER A 766 -4.21 13.82 19.20
C SER A 766 -3.77 15.16 19.82
N LEU A 767 -4.68 16.14 19.84
CA LEU A 767 -4.45 17.55 20.20
C LEU A 767 -3.84 17.83 21.59
N ASN A 768 -3.73 16.85 22.44
CA ASN A 768 -2.92 16.97 23.65
C ASN A 768 -1.42 17.01 23.26
N ARG A 769 -0.93 18.18 22.90
CA ARG A 769 0.46 18.51 22.53
C ARG A 769 1.48 18.06 23.60
N LYS A 770 1.55 16.76 23.83
CA LYS A 770 2.42 16.14 24.83
C LYS A 770 3.73 15.60 24.22
N ILE A 771 4.04 16.02 23.00
CA ILE A 771 5.22 15.56 22.27
C ILE A 771 6.06 16.76 21.80
N GLU A 772 7.36 16.67 22.01
CA GLU A 772 8.35 17.54 21.42
C GLU A 772 9.31 16.74 20.58
N ILE A 773 9.54 17.15 19.34
CA ILE A 773 10.48 16.51 18.41
C ILE A 773 11.60 17.48 18.10
N ILE A 774 12.83 17.03 18.30
CA ILE A 774 14.06 17.78 18.03
C ILE A 774 14.87 17.00 17.00
N GLY A 775 15.31 17.62 15.92
CA GLY A 775 16.13 16.97 14.89
C GLY A 775 15.46 16.89 13.53
N ALA A 776 15.81 15.84 12.76
CA ALA A 776 15.43 15.74 11.34
C ALA A 776 13.94 15.69 11.04
N MET A 777 13.11 15.11 11.94
CA MET A 777 11.66 15.03 11.80
C MET A 777 10.92 16.28 12.32
N LYS A 778 11.62 17.28 12.86
CA LYS A 778 10.97 18.48 13.40
C LYS A 778 10.32 19.26 12.28
N GLU A 779 9.01 19.44 12.36
CA GLU A 779 8.28 20.41 11.54
C GLU A 779 8.41 21.79 12.17
N VAL A 780 8.98 22.74 11.43
CA VAL A 780 9.29 24.10 11.91
C VAL A 780 8.18 25.06 11.52
N ALA A 781 7.43 24.76 10.46
CA ALA A 781 6.37 25.59 9.93
C ALA A 781 5.03 25.32 10.60
N LEU A 782 4.15 26.35 10.66
CA LEU A 782 2.78 26.19 11.10
C LEU A 782 1.97 25.36 10.11
N ILE A 783 2.25 25.53 8.81
CA ILE A 783 1.63 24.78 7.71
C ILE A 783 2.53 23.57 7.38
N PRO A 784 2.03 22.34 7.50
CA PRO A 784 2.80 21.15 7.14
C PRO A 784 3.05 21.08 5.64
N LYS A 785 4.07 20.34 5.24
CA LYS A 785 4.42 20.13 3.82
C LYS A 785 3.43 19.24 3.07
N LEU A 786 2.76 18.37 3.80
CA LEU A 786 1.72 17.47 3.30
C LEU A 786 0.51 17.50 4.24
N PRO A 787 -0.71 17.31 3.73
CA PRO A 787 -1.89 17.18 4.58
C PRO A 787 -1.79 15.92 5.46
N ILE A 788 -2.47 15.92 6.60
CA ILE A 788 -2.45 14.78 7.55
C ILE A 788 -3.10 13.53 6.97
N ASP A 789 -4.02 13.70 6.05
CA ASP A 789 -4.71 12.65 5.30
C ASP A 789 -4.00 12.29 3.98
N TYR A 790 -2.76 12.80 3.76
CA TYR A 790 -1.97 12.37 2.62
C TYR A 790 -1.87 10.84 2.57
N SER A 791 -2.25 10.26 1.47
CA SER A 791 -2.10 8.84 1.18
C SER A 791 -1.01 8.63 0.14
N LEU A 792 -0.29 7.52 0.23
CA LEU A 792 0.71 7.16 -0.77
C LEU A 792 0.07 7.01 -2.14
N PRO A 793 0.73 7.47 -3.23
CA PRO A 793 0.18 7.40 -4.57
C PRO A 793 0.06 5.94 -5.01
N LYS A 794 -1.16 5.41 -4.97
CA LYS A 794 -1.49 4.07 -5.47
C LYS A 794 -2.92 4.01 -5.94
N LYS A 795 -3.16 3.14 -6.91
CA LYS A 795 -4.48 2.68 -7.27
C LYS A 795 -4.81 1.46 -6.40
N GLY A 796 -5.76 1.57 -5.46
CA GLY A 796 -6.18 0.46 -4.62
C GLY A 796 -6.14 0.70 -3.10
N PRO A 797 -6.51 -0.30 -2.26
CA PRO A 797 -6.72 -0.14 -0.82
C PRO A 797 -5.45 0.11 0.01
N LEU A 798 -4.27 0.12 -0.60
CA LEU A 798 -2.99 0.37 0.09
C LEU A 798 -2.71 1.85 0.38
N HIS A 799 -3.59 2.77 -0.01
CA HIS A 799 -3.38 4.22 0.12
C HIS A 799 -3.19 4.73 1.54
N GLN A 800 -3.68 4.00 2.53
CA GLN A 800 -3.68 4.44 3.93
C GLN A 800 -2.55 3.80 4.77
N PHE A 801 -1.74 2.92 4.20
CA PHE A 801 -0.67 2.22 4.93
C PHE A 801 0.75 2.67 4.52
#